data_f3e3b8a30f9b6455c14755dbd1a75895
#
_entry.id   f3e3b8a30f9b6455c14755dbd1a75895
#
_cell.length_a   1.000
_cell.length_b   1.000
_cell.length_c   1.000
_cell.angle_alpha   90.00
_cell.angle_beta   90.00
_cell.angle_gamma   90.00
#
_symmetry.space_group_name_H-M   'P 1'
#
loop_
_entity.id
_entity.type
_entity.pdbx_description
1 polymer ?
#
loop_
_entity_poly.entity_id
_entity_poly.type
_entity_poly.pdbx_seq_one_letter_code
_entity_poly.pdbx_strand_id
1 'polypeptide(L)'
;MSNKFVVIDLETTGNLPKKGDKIIQFGAVVIENGIITERYSSLINPQKSIPAFIEELTGINDEMVKDAPLFAEITEKVISLLDGAYFVAHNVLFDLSFLQEELIQAGLEGFYGSVLDTVEMARFLFPTADGYKLTDLAEKENLQHDRPHQADSDAQVTAELFLILLERLSSLPLVTLRQLTHLSGGLKSDLQQMLGEIMANKDMNTEELPDAIEIYRNLALKKLTPLVDNKEADKIDFQYPSKEEEKIEVVNQGFEFFEKRTGQFRMMDTVYQAFQNDKHTLIEAGTGVGKSLGYLLPAACFSKQTKVPIVVSTHTIQLQEQLLKKEIPLLEKILPFKINSVLLKGRSHYLSLEKFSQTLMDENDNYDSTLTKMQILVWLTETETGDKDELNLSSGGFIYWNKIKNEAPIFSQKDMWQEKDFYQKAKRDAQAADIIITNHSLLLSDIKGEGSILPAFDYVILDEGHHLEKVASQFFGHSLDYLSARLMIGQFGLYEQKQLFYEMEGLLAAIPRQKGKLLHTFELNQMVIDLTYEMDEFFKLIAVYAKAKQTNKKGFNRIKVRFSHGDSGKERNALVHSAERVAFLLKDLHSAIIDRLESIKTAKGTLTAAKENKLEELYIFGAELAELRNTVIKCFLKESKDVKWIEMDTRSPQNITTFLAQPAFVADQLKEKFFQVKKAVVITSATLTVNHSYSYIMKELGLNADATVQQSIPSPFEYKNQVQLFIPEDLPAINSVSLDEYVIAITEHIITIAEATKGRMLLLFTAYDMLKKTYELIKESGFLNEYVLIAQGITSGSRTRLTRNFQRYDKAILLGTSSFWEGVDIPGEDLSCLVIVRLPFSSPEEPLTEAKCQIISEQGGNAFSEYSLPEAILRFKQGFGRLIRTEKDRGLMIVFDRRIVTTKYGKAFLKSIPSVPVKNGTINELVELIHSWL
;
A
#
# COMPACT_ATOMS: atom_id res chain seq x y z
N MET A 1 -8.74 -39.98 -2.22
CA MET A 1 -9.09 -39.72 -0.79
C MET A 1 -10.45 -40.30 -0.55
N SER A 2 -10.56 -41.18 0.43
CA SER A 2 -11.88 -41.74 0.84
C SER A 2 -12.60 -40.89 1.85
N ASN A 3 -12.22 -39.60 1.97
CA ASN A 3 -12.75 -38.72 2.98
C ASN A 3 -14.06 -38.09 2.52
N LYS A 4 -15.02 -38.01 3.43
CA LYS A 4 -16.28 -37.30 3.28
C LYS A 4 -16.10 -35.90 3.82
N PHE A 5 -16.47 -34.89 3.04
CA PHE A 5 -16.47 -33.48 3.45
C PHE A 5 -17.89 -32.95 3.36
N VAL A 6 -18.30 -32.17 4.35
CA VAL A 6 -19.58 -31.46 4.35
C VAL A 6 -19.30 -29.98 4.44
N VAL A 7 -19.57 -29.30 3.34
CA VAL A 7 -19.42 -27.84 3.26
C VAL A 7 -20.72 -27.21 3.74
N ILE A 8 -20.62 -26.37 4.76
CA ILE A 8 -21.79 -25.73 5.39
C ILE A 8 -21.63 -24.22 5.32
N ASP A 9 -22.74 -23.56 5.08
CA ASP A 9 -22.90 -22.11 5.20
C ASP A 9 -24.23 -21.81 5.88
N LEU A 10 -24.25 -20.78 6.74
CA LEU A 10 -25.39 -20.44 7.60
C LEU A 10 -25.75 -18.98 7.47
N GLU A 11 -27.04 -18.68 7.24
CA GLU A 11 -27.57 -17.33 7.45
C GLU A 11 -28.21 -17.24 8.83
N THR A 12 -28.02 -16.10 9.49
CA THR A 12 -28.33 -15.95 10.92
C THR A 12 -28.95 -14.61 11.24
N THR A 13 -29.67 -14.51 12.38
CA THR A 13 -30.27 -13.24 12.85
C THR A 13 -29.24 -12.24 13.39
N GLY A 14 -27.96 -12.62 13.50
CA GLY A 14 -26.88 -11.76 14.02
C GLY A 14 -25.59 -12.57 14.18
N ASN A 15 -24.60 -12.04 14.92
CA ASN A 15 -23.25 -12.61 14.98
C ASN A 15 -22.91 -13.33 16.31
N LEU A 16 -23.83 -13.39 17.25
CA LEU A 16 -23.55 -13.80 18.63
C LEU A 16 -24.52 -14.91 19.10
N PRO A 17 -24.28 -16.21 18.77
CA PRO A 17 -25.17 -17.30 19.09
C PRO A 17 -25.39 -17.41 20.61
N LYS A 18 -24.36 -17.17 21.44
CA LYS A 18 -24.48 -17.19 22.93
C LYS A 18 -25.34 -16.06 23.51
N LYS A 19 -25.67 -15.03 22.70
CA LYS A 19 -26.59 -13.95 23.08
C LYS A 19 -27.98 -14.14 22.49
N GLY A 20 -28.26 -15.29 21.89
CA GLY A 20 -29.57 -15.66 21.41
C GLY A 20 -29.80 -15.33 19.94
N ASP A 21 -28.77 -15.10 19.16
CA ASP A 21 -28.90 -15.08 17.70
C ASP A 21 -29.10 -16.51 17.20
N LYS A 22 -29.91 -16.66 16.14
CA LYS A 22 -30.41 -17.92 15.62
C LYS A 22 -30.10 -18.10 14.16
N ILE A 23 -30.07 -19.37 13.70
CA ILE A 23 -29.98 -19.73 12.28
C ILE A 23 -31.32 -19.44 11.61
N ILE A 24 -31.33 -18.85 10.42
CA ILE A 24 -32.50 -18.61 9.57
C ILE A 24 -32.47 -19.41 8.28
N GLN A 25 -31.26 -19.79 7.82
CA GLN A 25 -31.09 -20.71 6.69
C GLN A 25 -29.88 -21.60 6.94
N PHE A 26 -30.02 -22.87 6.59
CA PHE A 26 -28.96 -23.88 6.61
C PHE A 26 -28.69 -24.36 5.19
N GLY A 27 -27.46 -24.27 4.71
CA GLY A 27 -27.00 -24.81 3.45
C GLY A 27 -25.89 -25.83 3.65
N ALA A 28 -25.95 -26.98 3.01
CA ALA A 28 -24.90 -27.99 3.07
C ALA A 28 -24.68 -28.67 1.71
N VAL A 29 -23.42 -28.93 1.40
CA VAL A 29 -22.98 -29.67 0.19
C VAL A 29 -22.03 -30.76 0.62
N VAL A 30 -22.35 -32.01 0.24
CA VAL A 30 -21.54 -33.20 0.56
C VAL A 30 -20.60 -33.50 -0.61
N ILE A 31 -19.34 -33.69 -0.28
CA ILE A 31 -18.29 -34.09 -1.23
C ILE A 31 -17.75 -35.45 -0.80
N GLU A 32 -17.81 -36.43 -1.68
CA GLU A 32 -17.20 -37.75 -1.48
C GLU A 32 -16.33 -38.10 -2.68
N ASN A 33 -15.14 -38.59 -2.45
CA ASN A 33 -14.17 -38.95 -3.49
C ASN A 33 -13.87 -37.83 -4.51
N GLY A 34 -13.91 -36.55 -4.06
CA GLY A 34 -13.67 -35.38 -4.90
C GLY A 34 -14.84 -34.96 -5.80
N ILE A 35 -16.04 -35.51 -5.57
CA ILE A 35 -17.26 -35.22 -6.34
C ILE A 35 -18.36 -34.78 -5.39
N ILE A 36 -19.13 -33.79 -5.79
CA ILE A 36 -20.35 -33.36 -5.06
C ILE A 36 -21.42 -34.42 -5.24
N THR A 37 -21.84 -35.04 -4.12
CA THR A 37 -22.79 -36.15 -4.11
C THR A 37 -24.17 -35.77 -3.64
N GLU A 38 -24.29 -34.82 -2.71
CA GLU A 38 -25.57 -34.41 -2.14
C GLU A 38 -25.58 -32.89 -1.86
N ARG A 39 -26.76 -32.28 -1.99
CA ARG A 39 -27.03 -30.90 -1.58
C ARG A 39 -28.25 -30.89 -0.68
N TYR A 40 -28.16 -30.14 0.42
CA TYR A 40 -29.27 -29.97 1.34
C TYR A 40 -29.39 -28.51 1.72
N SER A 41 -30.62 -27.98 1.68
CA SER A 41 -30.90 -26.60 2.13
C SER A 41 -32.27 -26.56 2.81
N SER A 42 -32.36 -25.76 3.87
CA SER A 42 -33.61 -25.52 4.60
C SER A 42 -33.64 -24.11 5.16
N LEU A 43 -34.75 -23.41 4.97
CA LEU A 43 -35.08 -22.26 5.81
C LEU A 43 -35.40 -22.77 7.21
N ILE A 44 -35.13 -21.93 8.22
CA ILE A 44 -35.30 -22.29 9.63
C ILE A 44 -36.05 -21.19 10.35
N ASN A 45 -37.06 -21.55 11.13
CA ASN A 45 -37.80 -20.63 11.97
C ASN A 45 -36.99 -20.28 13.22
N PRO A 46 -36.46 -19.03 13.34
CA PRO A 46 -35.64 -18.63 14.49
C PRO A 46 -36.44 -18.37 15.75
N GLN A 47 -37.78 -18.40 15.70
CA GLN A 47 -38.70 -18.03 16.78
C GLN A 47 -38.48 -16.60 17.33
N LYS A 48 -37.89 -15.72 16.56
CA LYS A 48 -37.67 -14.30 16.85
C LYS A 48 -37.71 -13.51 15.57
N SER A 49 -37.95 -12.21 15.64
CA SER A 49 -37.96 -11.36 14.44
C SER A 49 -36.56 -11.21 13.83
N ILE A 50 -36.49 -11.19 12.52
CA ILE A 50 -35.28 -10.96 11.75
C ILE A 50 -35.00 -9.45 11.71
N PRO A 51 -33.82 -8.98 12.13
CA PRO A 51 -33.45 -7.58 12.05
C PRO A 51 -33.46 -7.08 10.59
N ALA A 52 -33.97 -5.85 10.36
CA ALA A 52 -34.07 -5.28 9.03
C ALA A 52 -32.75 -5.30 8.24
N PHE A 53 -31.62 -5.12 8.90
CA PHE A 53 -30.30 -5.24 8.28
C PHE A 53 -30.00 -6.65 7.73
N ILE A 54 -30.44 -7.70 8.43
CA ILE A 54 -30.26 -9.09 7.99
C ILE A 54 -31.20 -9.40 6.83
N GLU A 55 -32.45 -8.92 6.88
CA GLU A 55 -33.40 -9.03 5.76
C GLU A 55 -32.85 -8.37 4.50
N GLU A 56 -32.28 -7.17 4.61
CA GLU A 56 -31.63 -6.46 3.48
C GLU A 56 -30.42 -7.24 2.93
N LEU A 57 -29.63 -7.88 3.81
CA LEU A 57 -28.42 -8.60 3.44
C LEU A 57 -28.72 -9.94 2.76
N THR A 58 -29.63 -10.72 3.33
CA THR A 58 -29.91 -12.13 2.93
C THR A 58 -31.11 -12.26 2.02
N GLY A 59 -31.98 -11.24 2.00
CA GLY A 59 -33.29 -11.32 1.34
C GLY A 59 -34.32 -12.19 2.10
N ILE A 60 -33.98 -12.72 3.29
CA ILE A 60 -34.86 -13.58 4.08
C ILE A 60 -35.61 -12.75 5.10
N ASN A 61 -36.94 -12.80 5.07
CA ASN A 61 -37.82 -12.04 5.97
C ASN A 61 -38.64 -12.97 6.88
N ASP A 62 -39.32 -12.37 7.87
CA ASP A 62 -40.13 -13.09 8.87
C ASP A 62 -41.23 -13.95 8.24
N GLU A 63 -41.84 -13.53 7.12
CA GLU A 63 -42.89 -14.31 6.44
C GLU A 63 -42.34 -15.59 5.81
N MET A 64 -41.14 -15.57 5.25
CA MET A 64 -40.49 -16.72 4.61
C MET A 64 -40.14 -17.82 5.60
N VAL A 65 -39.79 -17.46 6.83
CA VAL A 65 -39.36 -18.41 7.86
C VAL A 65 -40.49 -18.83 8.82
N LYS A 66 -41.67 -18.19 8.74
CA LYS A 66 -42.81 -18.41 9.64
C LYS A 66 -43.27 -19.88 9.71
N ASP A 67 -43.39 -20.52 8.57
CA ASP A 67 -43.83 -21.90 8.42
C ASP A 67 -42.66 -22.87 8.18
N ALA A 68 -41.42 -22.40 8.31
CA ALA A 68 -40.21 -23.22 8.18
C ALA A 68 -40.01 -24.11 9.45
N PRO A 69 -39.34 -25.25 9.31
CA PRO A 69 -39.04 -26.11 10.44
C PRO A 69 -38.16 -25.42 11.49
N LEU A 70 -38.28 -25.85 12.72
CA LEU A 70 -37.34 -25.51 13.78
C LEU A 70 -36.03 -26.26 13.55
N PHE A 71 -34.89 -25.70 14.01
CA PHE A 71 -33.59 -26.37 13.89
C PHE A 71 -33.65 -27.80 14.48
N ALA A 72 -34.32 -28.00 15.62
CA ALA A 72 -34.50 -29.31 16.26
C ALA A 72 -35.17 -30.34 15.32
N GLU A 73 -36.03 -29.94 14.40
CA GLU A 73 -36.72 -30.85 13.48
C GLU A 73 -35.84 -31.35 12.32
N ILE A 74 -34.82 -30.58 11.94
CA ILE A 74 -33.86 -30.98 10.91
C ILE A 74 -32.58 -31.63 11.46
N THR A 75 -32.42 -31.69 12.76
CA THR A 75 -31.20 -32.12 13.46
C THR A 75 -30.76 -33.53 13.06
N GLU A 76 -31.70 -34.49 12.93
CA GLU A 76 -31.37 -35.88 12.49
C GLU A 76 -30.69 -35.89 11.15
N LYS A 77 -31.17 -35.05 10.22
CA LYS A 77 -30.57 -34.92 8.87
C LYS A 77 -29.20 -34.28 8.96
N VAL A 78 -29.05 -33.21 9.71
CA VAL A 78 -27.77 -32.53 9.93
C VAL A 78 -26.71 -33.47 10.50
N ILE A 79 -27.03 -34.23 11.52
CA ILE A 79 -26.13 -35.23 12.14
C ILE A 79 -25.75 -36.30 11.10
N SER A 80 -26.74 -36.83 10.34
CA SER A 80 -26.47 -37.87 9.33
C SER A 80 -25.54 -37.38 8.22
N LEU A 81 -25.59 -36.08 7.89
CA LEU A 81 -24.67 -35.48 6.92
C LEU A 81 -23.25 -35.40 7.52
N LEU A 82 -23.12 -35.01 8.79
CA LEU A 82 -21.86 -34.79 9.48
C LEU A 82 -21.16 -36.07 9.96
N ASP A 83 -21.86 -37.21 9.98
CA ASP A 83 -21.29 -38.46 10.49
C ASP A 83 -20.09 -38.92 9.64
N GLY A 84 -18.93 -39.03 10.32
CA GLY A 84 -17.66 -39.41 9.68
C GLY A 84 -17.09 -38.38 8.69
N ALA A 85 -17.59 -37.15 8.69
CA ALA A 85 -17.20 -36.12 7.75
C ALA A 85 -16.29 -35.03 8.36
N TYR A 86 -15.48 -34.39 7.52
CA TYR A 86 -14.89 -33.10 7.83
C TYR A 86 -15.94 -31.99 7.68
N PHE A 87 -16.06 -31.13 8.69
CA PHE A 87 -16.84 -29.91 8.61
C PHE A 87 -16.03 -28.82 7.89
N VAL A 88 -16.54 -28.34 6.76
CA VAL A 88 -15.86 -27.32 5.94
C VAL A 88 -16.73 -26.07 5.88
N ALA A 89 -16.17 -24.89 6.10
CA ALA A 89 -16.88 -23.62 5.90
C ALA A 89 -15.93 -22.49 5.49
N HIS A 90 -16.50 -21.41 5.00
CA HIS A 90 -15.76 -20.18 4.68
C HIS A 90 -15.73 -19.23 5.88
N ASN A 91 -14.68 -19.30 6.70
CA ASN A 91 -14.56 -18.76 8.07
C ASN A 91 -15.23 -19.68 9.12
N VAL A 92 -14.74 -20.88 9.21
CA VAL A 92 -15.34 -22.05 9.90
C VAL A 92 -15.81 -21.78 11.33
N LEU A 93 -15.13 -20.91 12.08
CA LEU A 93 -15.49 -20.63 13.48
C LEU A 93 -16.86 -19.95 13.63
N PHE A 94 -17.31 -19.22 12.62
CA PHE A 94 -18.64 -18.60 12.63
C PHE A 94 -19.73 -19.67 12.57
N ASP A 95 -19.73 -20.45 11.51
CA ASP A 95 -20.76 -21.49 11.25
C ASP A 95 -20.73 -22.56 12.32
N LEU A 96 -19.56 -23.01 12.71
CA LEU A 96 -19.39 -23.99 13.78
C LEU A 96 -19.95 -23.50 15.09
N SER A 97 -19.78 -22.23 15.47
CA SER A 97 -20.28 -21.68 16.73
C SER A 97 -21.80 -21.65 16.79
N PHE A 98 -22.49 -21.37 15.69
CA PHE A 98 -23.94 -21.43 15.58
C PHE A 98 -24.45 -22.87 15.60
N LEU A 99 -23.83 -23.75 14.83
CA LEU A 99 -24.17 -25.15 14.78
C LEU A 99 -24.03 -25.79 16.18
N GLN A 100 -22.93 -25.52 16.90
CA GLN A 100 -22.70 -26.02 18.25
C GLN A 100 -23.82 -25.59 19.23
N GLU A 101 -24.16 -24.31 19.21
CA GLU A 101 -25.19 -23.76 20.09
C GLU A 101 -26.58 -24.35 19.85
N GLU A 102 -26.95 -24.50 18.57
CA GLU A 102 -28.25 -25.07 18.18
C GLU A 102 -28.33 -26.57 18.47
N LEU A 103 -27.25 -27.35 18.31
CA LEU A 103 -27.20 -28.76 18.70
C LEU A 103 -27.34 -28.93 20.19
N ILE A 104 -26.67 -28.12 21.02
CA ILE A 104 -26.77 -28.14 22.46
C ILE A 104 -28.21 -27.80 22.93
N GLN A 105 -28.84 -26.77 22.28
CA GLN A 105 -30.23 -26.40 22.59
C GLN A 105 -31.24 -27.48 22.19
N ALA A 106 -30.93 -28.27 21.18
CA ALA A 106 -31.71 -29.44 20.80
C ALA A 106 -31.49 -30.65 21.73
N GLY A 107 -30.65 -30.51 22.76
CA GLY A 107 -30.38 -31.57 23.76
C GLY A 107 -29.37 -32.62 23.28
N LEU A 108 -28.56 -32.32 22.29
CA LEU A 108 -27.58 -33.21 21.70
C LEU A 108 -26.15 -32.79 22.08
N GLU A 109 -25.21 -33.70 21.87
CA GLU A 109 -23.79 -33.35 21.95
C GLU A 109 -23.44 -32.48 20.73
N GLY A 110 -22.49 -31.54 20.93
CA GLY A 110 -21.99 -30.71 19.82
C GLY A 110 -21.21 -31.54 18.81
N PHE A 111 -20.79 -30.89 17.69
CA PHE A 111 -19.92 -31.50 16.71
C PHE A 111 -18.45 -31.48 17.21
N TYR A 112 -17.80 -32.64 17.20
CA TYR A 112 -16.41 -32.82 17.61
C TYR A 112 -15.51 -33.43 16.52
N GLY A 113 -16.00 -33.47 15.28
CA GLY A 113 -15.23 -33.91 14.11
C GLY A 113 -14.16 -32.88 13.68
N SER A 114 -13.35 -33.28 12.72
CA SER A 114 -12.33 -32.40 12.13
C SER A 114 -12.96 -31.25 11.37
N VAL A 115 -12.32 -30.07 11.44
CA VAL A 115 -12.78 -28.84 10.81
C VAL A 115 -11.76 -28.29 9.80
N LEU A 116 -12.25 -27.68 8.70
CA LEU A 116 -11.42 -27.05 7.67
C LEU A 116 -11.98 -25.67 7.34
N ASP A 117 -11.11 -24.66 7.36
CA ASP A 117 -11.44 -23.27 7.02
C ASP A 117 -10.92 -22.93 5.62
N THR A 118 -11.84 -22.74 4.67
CA THR A 118 -11.45 -22.40 3.29
C THR A 118 -10.81 -21.03 3.16
N VAL A 119 -11.07 -20.07 4.06
CA VAL A 119 -10.34 -18.78 4.11
C VAL A 119 -8.88 -19.01 4.49
N GLU A 120 -8.66 -19.84 5.50
CA GLU A 120 -7.31 -20.18 5.96
C GLU A 120 -6.53 -20.93 4.87
N MET A 121 -7.16 -21.93 4.25
CA MET A 121 -6.56 -22.66 3.12
C MET A 121 -6.28 -21.75 1.92
N ALA A 122 -7.21 -20.88 1.55
CA ALA A 122 -7.02 -19.94 0.44
C ALA A 122 -5.86 -18.95 0.71
N ARG A 123 -5.66 -18.52 1.96
CA ARG A 123 -4.57 -17.59 2.31
C ARG A 123 -3.19 -18.14 2.00
N PHE A 124 -2.94 -19.42 2.23
CA PHE A 124 -1.63 -19.97 1.90
C PHE A 124 -1.56 -20.61 0.52
N LEU A 125 -2.67 -21.12 -0.03
CA LEU A 125 -2.68 -21.71 -1.38
C LEU A 125 -2.79 -20.67 -2.50
N PHE A 126 -3.42 -19.53 -2.24
CA PHE A 126 -3.51 -18.38 -3.16
C PHE A 126 -2.76 -17.16 -2.59
N PRO A 127 -1.44 -17.25 -2.41
CA PRO A 127 -0.66 -16.23 -1.71
C PRO A 127 -0.75 -14.83 -2.31
N THR A 128 -1.07 -14.75 -3.61
CA THR A 128 -1.13 -13.52 -4.41
C THR A 128 -2.56 -13.01 -4.65
N ALA A 129 -3.58 -13.61 -4.00
CA ALA A 129 -4.97 -13.18 -4.18
C ALA A 129 -5.19 -11.78 -3.57
N ASP A 130 -5.95 -10.94 -4.27
CA ASP A 130 -6.27 -9.57 -3.84
C ASP A 130 -7.17 -9.54 -2.58
N GLY A 131 -8.01 -10.57 -2.39
CA GLY A 131 -8.91 -10.73 -1.26
C GLY A 131 -9.22 -12.20 -0.99
N TYR A 132 -9.73 -12.48 0.20
CA TYR A 132 -10.09 -13.85 0.63
C TYR A 132 -11.56 -13.96 1.04
N LYS A 133 -12.42 -13.07 0.60
CA LYS A 133 -13.86 -13.25 0.69
C LYS A 133 -14.31 -14.27 -0.38
N LEU A 134 -15.40 -14.97 -0.10
CA LEU A 134 -15.93 -15.95 -1.05
C LEU A 134 -16.16 -15.34 -2.43
N THR A 135 -16.75 -14.13 -2.47
CA THR A 135 -16.98 -13.40 -3.72
C THR A 135 -15.69 -13.06 -4.47
N ASP A 136 -14.61 -12.65 -3.76
CA ASP A 136 -13.34 -12.29 -4.38
C ASP A 136 -12.66 -13.54 -4.99
N LEU A 137 -12.74 -14.67 -4.28
CA LEU A 137 -12.16 -15.94 -4.72
C LEU A 137 -12.99 -16.59 -5.85
N ALA A 138 -14.31 -16.50 -5.77
CA ALA A 138 -15.20 -16.98 -6.83
C ALA A 138 -14.94 -16.25 -8.16
N GLU A 139 -14.82 -14.91 -8.12
CA GLU A 139 -14.48 -14.12 -9.31
C GLU A 139 -13.12 -14.52 -9.88
N LYS A 140 -12.10 -14.67 -9.02
CA LYS A 140 -10.74 -15.06 -9.42
C LYS A 140 -10.70 -16.41 -10.12
N GLU A 141 -11.45 -17.39 -9.59
CA GLU A 141 -11.47 -18.78 -10.10
C GLU A 141 -12.61 -19.01 -11.13
N ASN A 142 -13.31 -17.94 -11.58
CA ASN A 142 -14.44 -17.96 -12.52
C ASN A 142 -15.59 -18.88 -12.08
N LEU A 143 -15.88 -18.93 -10.77
CA LEU A 143 -17.02 -19.66 -10.23
C LEU A 143 -18.30 -18.82 -10.35
N GLN A 144 -19.43 -19.46 -10.68
CA GLN A 144 -20.74 -18.79 -10.75
C GLN A 144 -21.29 -18.57 -9.35
N HIS A 145 -21.47 -17.31 -8.95
CA HIS A 145 -22.00 -16.91 -7.64
C HIS A 145 -23.20 -15.97 -7.82
N ASP A 146 -24.33 -16.53 -8.23
CA ASP A 146 -25.51 -15.78 -8.68
C ASP A 146 -26.32 -15.17 -7.52
N ARG A 147 -26.26 -15.78 -6.32
CA ARG A 147 -27.04 -15.38 -5.15
C ARG A 147 -26.17 -15.29 -3.89
N PRO A 148 -25.28 -14.29 -3.79
CA PRO A 148 -24.50 -14.06 -2.58
C PRO A 148 -25.41 -13.82 -1.35
N HIS A 149 -24.96 -14.27 -0.18
CA HIS A 149 -25.71 -14.21 1.07
C HIS A 149 -27.01 -15.07 1.07
N GLN A 150 -26.97 -16.23 0.41
CA GLN A 150 -27.92 -17.31 0.54
C GLN A 150 -27.15 -18.60 0.82
N ALA A 151 -27.45 -19.23 1.95
CA ALA A 151 -26.64 -20.35 2.47
C ALA A 151 -26.50 -21.52 1.47
N ASP A 152 -27.53 -21.82 0.66
CA ASP A 152 -27.45 -22.87 -0.37
C ASP A 152 -26.48 -22.50 -1.50
N SER A 153 -26.48 -21.24 -1.94
CA SER A 153 -25.58 -20.71 -2.97
C SER A 153 -24.15 -20.61 -2.44
N ASP A 154 -23.97 -20.07 -1.23
CA ASP A 154 -22.66 -19.86 -0.63
C ASP A 154 -21.99 -21.19 -0.27
N ALA A 155 -22.75 -22.17 0.23
CA ALA A 155 -22.25 -23.54 0.44
C ALA A 155 -21.81 -24.21 -0.88
N GLN A 156 -22.58 -24.04 -1.99
CA GLN A 156 -22.22 -24.58 -3.28
C GLN A 156 -20.90 -23.97 -3.81
N VAL A 157 -20.77 -22.64 -3.81
CA VAL A 157 -19.57 -21.97 -4.29
C VAL A 157 -18.37 -22.29 -3.39
N THR A 158 -18.59 -22.39 -2.08
CA THR A 158 -17.55 -22.82 -1.13
C THR A 158 -17.10 -24.26 -1.40
N ALA A 159 -18.01 -25.16 -1.78
CA ALA A 159 -17.68 -26.55 -2.13
C ALA A 159 -16.84 -26.62 -3.43
N GLU A 160 -17.19 -25.85 -4.44
CA GLU A 160 -16.43 -25.76 -5.69
C GLU A 160 -15.03 -25.15 -5.43
N LEU A 161 -14.95 -24.06 -4.66
CA LEU A 161 -13.67 -23.47 -4.21
C LEU A 161 -12.82 -24.48 -3.43
N PHE A 162 -13.43 -25.24 -2.52
CA PHE A 162 -12.73 -26.24 -1.73
C PHE A 162 -12.11 -27.34 -2.60
N LEU A 163 -12.80 -27.80 -3.65
CA LEU A 163 -12.25 -28.76 -4.61
C LEU A 163 -11.02 -28.19 -5.34
N ILE A 164 -11.07 -26.94 -5.78
CA ILE A 164 -9.90 -26.25 -6.37
C ILE A 164 -8.75 -26.16 -5.37
N LEU A 165 -9.02 -25.80 -4.10
CA LEU A 165 -8.00 -25.75 -3.06
C LEU A 165 -7.37 -27.12 -2.81
N LEU A 166 -8.14 -28.22 -2.83
CA LEU A 166 -7.63 -29.60 -2.71
C LEU A 166 -6.75 -30.00 -3.90
N GLU A 167 -7.16 -29.68 -5.13
CA GLU A 167 -6.37 -29.93 -6.33
C GLU A 167 -5.03 -29.18 -6.26
N ARG A 168 -5.08 -27.89 -5.92
CA ARG A 168 -3.88 -27.07 -5.77
C ARG A 168 -2.95 -27.58 -4.66
N LEU A 169 -3.51 -27.97 -3.51
CA LEU A 169 -2.74 -28.56 -2.42
C LEU A 169 -2.05 -29.86 -2.88
N SER A 170 -2.77 -30.69 -3.62
CA SER A 170 -2.26 -31.95 -4.15
C SER A 170 -1.18 -31.75 -5.22
N SER A 171 -1.17 -30.62 -5.94
CA SER A 171 -0.17 -30.30 -6.96
C SER A 171 1.18 -29.85 -6.38
N LEU A 172 1.24 -29.44 -5.10
CA LEU A 172 2.46 -28.92 -4.48
C LEU A 172 3.59 -29.96 -4.39
N PRO A 173 4.86 -29.54 -4.51
CA PRO A 173 6.01 -30.43 -4.33
C PRO A 173 6.04 -31.11 -2.95
N LEU A 174 6.51 -32.35 -2.90
CA LEU A 174 6.57 -33.13 -1.65
C LEU A 174 7.34 -32.43 -0.53
N VAL A 175 8.41 -31.69 -0.86
CA VAL A 175 9.19 -30.90 0.10
C VAL A 175 8.32 -29.80 0.72
N THR A 176 7.52 -29.11 -0.08
CA THR A 176 6.57 -28.08 0.40
C THR A 176 5.51 -28.72 1.30
N LEU A 177 4.91 -29.85 0.89
CA LEU A 177 3.90 -30.55 1.69
C LEU A 177 4.47 -30.98 3.06
N ARG A 178 5.70 -31.47 3.14
CA ARG A 178 6.35 -31.80 4.42
C ARG A 178 6.49 -30.59 5.34
N GLN A 179 6.87 -29.43 4.79
CA GLN A 179 6.98 -28.19 5.57
C GLN A 179 5.57 -27.71 6.04
N LEU A 180 4.58 -27.76 5.15
CA LEU A 180 3.20 -27.42 5.50
C LEU A 180 2.64 -28.33 6.61
N THR A 181 2.92 -29.65 6.56
CA THR A 181 2.51 -30.60 7.59
C THR A 181 3.13 -30.25 8.95
N HIS A 182 4.42 -29.88 8.96
CA HIS A 182 5.09 -29.48 10.20
C HIS A 182 4.46 -28.23 10.82
N LEU A 183 4.04 -27.27 10.00
CA LEU A 183 3.43 -26.01 10.44
C LEU A 183 1.95 -26.12 10.74
N SER A 184 1.23 -27.13 10.21
CA SER A 184 -0.25 -27.22 10.27
C SER A 184 -0.82 -27.30 11.67
N GLY A 185 -0.04 -27.76 12.66
CA GLY A 185 -0.48 -27.79 14.06
C GLY A 185 -0.75 -26.41 14.70
N GLY A 186 -0.33 -25.31 14.08
CA GLY A 186 -0.57 -23.93 14.51
C GLY A 186 -1.81 -23.29 13.90
N LEU A 187 -2.59 -24.03 13.08
CA LEU A 187 -3.76 -23.53 12.37
C LEU A 187 -5.07 -23.82 13.13
N LYS A 188 -6.17 -23.27 12.61
CA LYS A 188 -7.53 -23.58 13.05
C LYS A 188 -8.06 -24.85 12.38
N SER A 189 -7.59 -25.13 11.17
CA SER A 189 -7.96 -26.27 10.34
C SER A 189 -7.18 -27.52 10.71
N ASP A 190 -7.87 -28.66 10.76
CA ASP A 190 -7.28 -29.99 11.02
C ASP A 190 -6.66 -30.58 9.76
N LEU A 191 -5.64 -29.89 9.21
CA LEU A 191 -5.00 -30.26 7.95
C LEU A 191 -4.02 -31.45 8.04
N GLN A 192 -3.53 -31.78 9.23
CA GLN A 192 -2.39 -32.70 9.40
C GLN A 192 -2.65 -34.08 8.82
N GLN A 193 -3.82 -34.66 9.05
CA GLN A 193 -4.16 -35.99 8.53
C GLN A 193 -4.28 -35.96 7.01
N MET A 194 -4.98 -34.95 6.46
CA MET A 194 -5.19 -34.78 5.02
C MET A 194 -3.86 -34.59 4.27
N LEU A 195 -2.95 -33.76 4.80
CA LEU A 195 -1.61 -33.58 4.23
C LEU A 195 -0.81 -34.90 4.27
N GLY A 196 -0.93 -35.69 5.35
CA GLY A 196 -0.31 -37.01 5.45
C GLY A 196 -0.79 -37.98 4.39
N GLU A 197 -2.07 -38.02 4.09
CA GLU A 197 -2.67 -38.85 3.03
C GLU A 197 -2.19 -38.40 1.63
N ILE A 198 -2.15 -37.11 1.37
CA ILE A 198 -1.65 -36.56 0.10
C ILE A 198 -0.18 -36.94 -0.11
N MET A 199 0.64 -36.80 0.92
CA MET A 199 2.06 -37.19 0.86
C MET A 199 2.26 -38.68 0.61
N ALA A 200 1.51 -39.55 1.32
CA ALA A 200 1.59 -40.98 1.13
C ALA A 200 1.23 -41.40 -0.29
N ASN A 201 0.21 -40.78 -0.89
CA ASN A 201 -0.16 -41.04 -2.28
C ASN A 201 0.93 -40.59 -3.27
N LYS A 202 1.59 -39.47 -3.03
CA LYS A 202 2.69 -38.96 -3.85
C LYS A 202 3.94 -39.80 -3.74
N ASP A 203 4.31 -40.26 -2.55
CA ASP A 203 5.47 -41.14 -2.33
C ASP A 203 5.29 -42.49 -3.07
N MET A 204 4.06 -43.02 -3.14
CA MET A 204 3.76 -44.26 -3.86
C MET A 204 3.87 -44.12 -5.39
N ASN A 205 3.56 -42.94 -5.94
CA ASN A 205 3.44 -42.72 -7.39
C ASN A 205 4.72 -42.19 -8.04
N THR A 206 5.82 -41.98 -7.31
CA THR A 206 7.12 -41.44 -7.78
C THR A 206 6.94 -40.28 -8.76
N GLU A 207 6.21 -39.27 -8.32
CA GLU A 207 5.91 -38.09 -9.15
C GLU A 207 7.20 -37.29 -9.43
N GLU A 208 7.52 -37.07 -10.72
CA GLU A 208 8.64 -36.24 -11.13
C GLU A 208 8.32 -34.77 -10.77
N LEU A 209 9.34 -34.06 -10.31
CA LEU A 209 9.24 -32.62 -10.05
C LEU A 209 8.91 -31.89 -11.36
N PRO A 210 7.97 -30.93 -11.36
CA PRO A 210 7.74 -30.08 -12.52
C PRO A 210 9.04 -29.42 -12.98
N ASP A 211 9.28 -29.40 -14.29
CA ASP A 211 10.50 -28.80 -14.88
C ASP A 211 10.78 -27.36 -14.43
N ALA A 212 9.73 -26.61 -14.10
CA ALA A 212 9.81 -25.23 -13.64
C ALA A 212 10.27 -25.06 -12.18
N ILE A 213 10.37 -26.17 -11.42
CA ILE A 213 10.70 -26.12 -9.97
C ILE A 213 12.06 -26.80 -9.73
N GLU A 214 12.80 -26.24 -8.79
CA GLU A 214 14.03 -26.84 -8.27
C GLU A 214 13.95 -26.93 -6.74
N ILE A 215 14.62 -27.93 -6.17
CA ILE A 215 14.76 -28.06 -4.72
C ILE A 215 16.13 -27.52 -4.32
N TYR A 216 16.13 -26.52 -3.48
CA TYR A 216 17.34 -25.94 -2.92
C TYR A 216 17.24 -25.87 -1.39
N ARG A 217 18.12 -26.58 -0.69
CA ARG A 217 18.21 -26.60 0.78
C ARG A 217 16.85 -26.76 1.49
N ASN A 218 16.11 -27.78 1.09
CA ASN A 218 14.80 -28.10 1.67
C ASN A 218 13.67 -27.08 1.36
N LEU A 219 13.88 -26.21 0.38
CA LEU A 219 12.85 -25.33 -0.18
C LEU A 219 12.62 -25.71 -1.64
N ALA A 220 11.36 -25.75 -2.07
CA ALA A 220 10.99 -25.82 -3.47
C ALA A 220 10.89 -24.39 -4.01
N LEU A 221 11.67 -24.08 -5.02
CA LEU A 221 11.78 -22.76 -5.62
C LEU A 221 11.42 -22.84 -7.10
N LYS A 222 10.73 -21.83 -7.62
CA LYS A 222 10.59 -21.65 -9.07
C LYS A 222 11.98 -21.42 -9.68
N LYS A 223 12.31 -22.12 -10.76
CA LYS A 223 13.57 -21.91 -11.49
C LYS A 223 13.59 -20.49 -12.05
N LEU A 224 14.60 -19.71 -11.64
CA LEU A 224 14.77 -18.34 -12.10
C LEU A 224 15.54 -18.33 -13.41
N THR A 225 14.97 -17.72 -14.45
CA THR A 225 15.66 -17.47 -15.72
C THR A 225 16.40 -16.13 -15.63
N PRO A 226 17.72 -16.10 -15.71
CA PRO A 226 18.46 -14.84 -15.77
C PRO A 226 18.12 -14.08 -17.05
N LEU A 227 18.06 -12.77 -16.99
CA LEU A 227 18.04 -11.95 -18.21
C LEU A 227 19.36 -12.16 -18.97
N VAL A 228 19.23 -12.51 -20.25
CA VAL A 228 20.42 -12.68 -21.11
C VAL A 228 20.92 -11.28 -21.48
N ASP A 229 22.18 -11.02 -21.23
CA ASP A 229 22.84 -9.79 -21.68
C ASP A 229 23.05 -9.84 -23.19
N ASN A 230 22.07 -9.31 -23.94
CA ASN A 230 22.12 -9.26 -25.40
C ASN A 230 22.92 -8.08 -25.93
N LYS A 231 23.71 -7.37 -25.09
CA LYS A 231 24.46 -6.17 -25.51
C LYS A 231 25.49 -6.43 -26.62
N GLU A 232 25.91 -7.66 -26.83
CA GLU A 232 26.86 -8.01 -27.89
C GLU A 232 26.21 -8.52 -29.20
N ALA A 233 24.97 -9.04 -29.15
CA ALA A 233 24.41 -9.81 -30.26
C ALA A 233 23.73 -8.99 -31.36
N ASP A 234 23.21 -7.81 -31.08
CA ASP A 234 22.37 -7.08 -32.04
C ASP A 234 22.97 -5.69 -32.43
N LYS A 235 23.60 -5.62 -33.57
CA LYS A 235 23.67 -4.37 -34.32
C LYS A 235 22.28 -4.10 -34.90
N ILE A 236 21.40 -3.56 -34.06
CA ILE A 236 20.08 -3.16 -34.53
C ILE A 236 20.23 -1.88 -35.33
N ASP A 237 20.02 -1.97 -36.62
CA ASP A 237 19.98 -0.81 -37.54
C ASP A 237 18.61 -0.13 -37.52
N PHE A 238 18.05 0.03 -36.28
CA PHE A 238 16.79 0.70 -36.06
C PHE A 238 17.03 2.14 -35.67
N GLN A 239 16.55 3.07 -36.49
CA GLN A 239 16.56 4.48 -36.18
C GLN A 239 15.25 4.90 -35.55
N TYR A 240 15.32 5.87 -34.65
CA TYR A 240 14.12 6.48 -34.07
C TYR A 240 13.21 7.04 -35.16
N PRO A 241 11.92 6.69 -35.23
CA PRO A 241 11.00 7.17 -36.25
C PRO A 241 10.79 8.69 -36.07
N SER A 242 11.42 9.48 -36.94
CA SER A 242 11.39 10.93 -36.82
C SER A 242 10.13 11.55 -37.44
N LYS A 243 9.57 10.92 -38.48
CA LYS A 243 8.36 11.38 -39.16
C LYS A 243 7.10 10.80 -38.49
N GLU A 244 6.01 11.53 -38.62
CA GLU A 244 4.73 11.14 -38.03
C GLU A 244 4.20 9.83 -38.63
N GLU A 245 4.33 9.65 -39.95
CA GLU A 245 3.93 8.44 -40.66
C GLU A 245 4.69 7.20 -40.17
N GLU A 246 6.01 7.35 -39.98
CA GLU A 246 6.86 6.28 -39.45
C GLU A 246 6.45 5.88 -38.03
N LYS A 247 6.07 6.86 -37.17
CA LYS A 247 5.57 6.61 -35.80
C LYS A 247 4.25 5.87 -35.83
N ILE A 248 3.32 6.26 -36.72
CA ILE A 248 2.03 5.61 -36.89
C ILE A 248 2.24 4.15 -37.34
N GLU A 249 3.13 3.90 -38.26
CA GLU A 249 3.43 2.55 -38.74
C GLU A 249 3.97 1.66 -37.59
N VAL A 250 4.91 2.18 -36.82
CA VAL A 250 5.48 1.46 -35.68
C VAL A 250 4.43 1.20 -34.59
N VAL A 251 3.66 2.21 -34.19
CA VAL A 251 2.69 2.08 -33.09
C VAL A 251 1.51 1.16 -33.48
N ASN A 252 1.06 1.19 -34.75
CA ASN A 252 -0.01 0.33 -35.23
C ASN A 252 0.28 -1.18 -35.12
N GLN A 253 1.55 -1.59 -34.98
CA GLN A 253 1.90 -2.99 -34.79
C GLN A 253 1.40 -3.55 -33.42
N GLY A 254 1.22 -2.66 -32.44
CA GLY A 254 0.79 -3.04 -31.10
C GLY A 254 -0.72 -2.89 -30.80
N PHE A 255 -1.48 -2.24 -31.68
CA PHE A 255 -2.89 -1.94 -31.45
C PHE A 255 -3.78 -2.47 -32.59
N GLU A 256 -4.90 -3.05 -32.28
CA GLU A 256 -5.93 -3.40 -33.28
C GLU A 256 -6.54 -2.13 -33.89
N PHE A 257 -6.74 -1.10 -33.09
CA PHE A 257 -7.20 0.23 -33.46
C PHE A 257 -6.39 1.28 -32.73
N PHE A 258 -5.48 1.95 -33.41
CA PHE A 258 -4.73 3.06 -32.85
C PHE A 258 -5.40 4.39 -33.14
N GLU A 259 -5.79 5.09 -32.09
CA GLU A 259 -6.28 6.45 -32.17
C GLU A 259 -5.10 7.41 -32.24
N LYS A 260 -4.98 8.14 -33.35
CA LYS A 260 -3.90 9.08 -33.58
C LYS A 260 -3.96 10.26 -32.60
N ARG A 261 -2.94 10.39 -31.76
CA ARG A 261 -2.77 11.48 -30.80
C ARG A 261 -1.51 12.28 -31.09
N THR A 262 -1.67 13.39 -31.83
CA THR A 262 -0.55 14.26 -32.22
C THR A 262 0.29 14.73 -31.03
N GLY A 263 -0.35 14.97 -29.88
CA GLY A 263 0.34 15.30 -28.62
C GLY A 263 1.30 14.23 -28.15
N GLN A 264 0.96 12.95 -28.32
CA GLN A 264 1.81 11.83 -27.95
C GLN A 264 3.08 11.78 -28.80
N PHE A 265 2.96 11.98 -30.11
CA PHE A 265 4.12 12.01 -30.99
C PHE A 265 5.05 13.19 -30.70
N ARG A 266 4.47 14.35 -30.37
CA ARG A 266 5.24 15.50 -29.92
C ARG A 266 5.99 15.24 -28.64
N MET A 267 5.39 14.51 -27.69
CA MET A 267 6.05 14.07 -26.48
C MET A 267 7.22 13.13 -26.78
N MET A 268 7.02 12.15 -27.66
CA MET A 268 8.08 11.23 -28.10
C MET A 268 9.30 11.98 -28.64
N ASP A 269 9.08 12.94 -29.54
CA ASP A 269 10.16 13.74 -30.11
C ASP A 269 10.89 14.58 -29.06
N THR A 270 10.13 15.20 -28.16
CA THR A 270 10.71 16.03 -27.09
C THR A 270 11.57 15.21 -26.15
N VAL A 271 11.13 13.99 -25.76
CA VAL A 271 11.91 13.07 -24.90
C VAL A 271 13.17 12.60 -25.62
N TYR A 272 13.05 12.17 -26.88
CA TYR A 272 14.20 11.71 -27.66
C TYR A 272 15.25 12.82 -27.85
N GLN A 273 14.83 14.03 -28.19
CA GLN A 273 15.71 15.20 -28.33
C GLN A 273 16.36 15.61 -27.00
N ALA A 274 15.62 15.47 -25.86
CA ALA A 274 16.16 15.72 -24.53
C ALA A 274 17.39 14.84 -24.25
N PHE A 275 17.30 13.56 -24.59
CA PHE A 275 18.40 12.61 -24.40
C PHE A 275 19.55 12.85 -25.40
N GLN A 276 19.25 13.13 -26.69
CA GLN A 276 20.26 13.40 -27.72
C GLN A 276 21.10 14.66 -27.43
N ASN A 277 20.46 15.66 -26.81
CA ASN A 277 21.10 16.96 -26.58
C ASN A 277 21.57 17.16 -25.14
N ASP A 278 21.52 16.14 -24.31
CA ASP A 278 21.86 16.18 -22.88
C ASP A 278 21.16 17.34 -22.14
N LYS A 279 19.82 17.49 -22.34
CA LYS A 279 19.03 18.60 -21.78
C LYS A 279 18.00 18.12 -20.77
N HIS A 280 17.93 18.78 -19.62
CA HIS A 280 16.80 18.61 -18.72
C HIS A 280 15.53 19.17 -19.36
N THR A 281 14.41 18.46 -19.20
CA THR A 281 13.17 18.81 -19.89
C THR A 281 11.97 18.63 -18.95
N LEU A 282 11.09 19.64 -18.93
CA LEU A 282 9.80 19.61 -18.24
C LEU A 282 8.68 19.45 -19.27
N ILE A 283 7.87 18.42 -19.13
CA ILE A 283 6.75 18.13 -20.04
C ILE A 283 5.45 18.07 -19.24
N GLU A 284 4.62 19.09 -19.36
CA GLU A 284 3.23 18.99 -18.92
C GLU A 284 2.41 18.35 -20.02
N ALA A 285 1.98 17.11 -19.83
CA ALA A 285 1.15 16.38 -20.78
C ALA A 285 -0.23 16.13 -20.17
N GLY A 286 -1.28 16.74 -20.77
CA GLY A 286 -2.65 16.62 -20.30
C GLY A 286 -3.14 15.16 -20.22
N THR A 287 -4.26 14.93 -19.52
CA THR A 287 -4.90 13.61 -19.46
C THR A 287 -5.26 13.13 -20.86
N GLY A 288 -5.14 11.83 -21.15
CA GLY A 288 -5.45 11.27 -22.47
C GLY A 288 -4.36 11.35 -23.53
N VAL A 289 -3.26 12.06 -23.31
CA VAL A 289 -2.14 12.16 -24.28
C VAL A 289 -1.45 10.81 -24.52
N GLY A 290 -1.50 9.87 -23.55
CA GLY A 290 -0.75 8.61 -23.62
C GLY A 290 0.70 8.77 -23.17
N LYS A 291 0.92 9.41 -22.01
CA LYS A 291 2.24 9.74 -21.44
C LYS A 291 3.20 8.56 -21.42
N SER A 292 2.75 7.37 -20.93
CA SER A 292 3.62 6.21 -20.76
C SER A 292 4.31 5.79 -22.05
N LEU A 293 3.56 5.57 -23.12
CA LEU A 293 4.11 5.25 -24.42
C LEU A 293 4.90 6.43 -25.00
N GLY A 294 4.44 7.67 -24.70
CA GLY A 294 5.09 8.91 -25.13
C GLY A 294 6.53 9.06 -24.63
N TYR A 295 6.89 8.48 -23.49
CA TYR A 295 8.27 8.48 -23.00
C TYR A 295 8.97 7.12 -23.12
N LEU A 296 8.26 5.99 -23.05
CA LEU A 296 8.88 4.66 -23.12
C LEU A 296 9.45 4.33 -24.50
N LEU A 297 8.72 4.65 -25.59
CA LEU A 297 9.19 4.36 -26.94
C LEU A 297 10.52 5.09 -27.28
N PRO A 298 10.63 6.42 -27.12
CA PRO A 298 11.89 7.12 -27.35
C PRO A 298 13.01 6.66 -26.40
N ALA A 299 12.68 6.32 -25.13
CA ALA A 299 13.64 5.79 -24.17
C ALA A 299 14.21 4.45 -24.63
N ALA A 300 13.35 3.53 -25.09
CA ALA A 300 13.76 2.25 -25.61
C ALA A 300 14.68 2.36 -26.83
N CYS A 301 14.30 3.21 -27.81
CA CYS A 301 15.12 3.46 -28.99
C CYS A 301 16.50 4.03 -28.62
N PHE A 302 16.52 5.04 -27.71
CA PHE A 302 17.75 5.68 -27.29
C PHE A 302 18.66 4.72 -26.51
N SER A 303 18.11 3.95 -25.59
CA SER A 303 18.88 2.96 -24.82
C SER A 303 19.53 1.91 -25.73
N LYS A 304 18.81 1.37 -26.72
CA LYS A 304 19.35 0.40 -27.68
C LYS A 304 20.44 0.99 -28.57
N GLN A 305 20.28 2.23 -29.03
CA GLN A 305 21.27 2.90 -29.85
C GLN A 305 22.57 3.22 -29.10
N THR A 306 22.45 3.66 -27.85
CA THR A 306 23.58 4.13 -27.04
C THR A 306 24.16 3.07 -26.12
N LYS A 307 23.45 1.97 -25.90
CA LYS A 307 23.76 0.92 -24.91
C LYS A 307 23.84 1.43 -23.47
N VAL A 308 23.18 2.57 -23.18
CA VAL A 308 23.11 3.18 -21.84
C VAL A 308 21.71 2.93 -21.27
N PRO A 309 21.60 2.42 -20.01
CA PRO A 309 20.32 2.19 -19.40
C PRO A 309 19.59 3.51 -19.08
N ILE A 310 18.27 3.50 -19.18
CA ILE A 310 17.41 4.61 -18.78
C ILE A 310 16.64 4.22 -17.53
N VAL A 311 16.69 5.10 -16.53
CA VAL A 311 15.91 4.93 -15.29
C VAL A 311 14.57 5.64 -15.43
N VAL A 312 13.47 4.89 -15.26
CA VAL A 312 12.10 5.41 -15.20
C VAL A 312 11.65 5.36 -13.74
N SER A 313 11.50 6.52 -13.13
CA SER A 313 11.07 6.64 -11.73
C SER A 313 9.64 7.12 -11.65
N THR A 314 8.80 6.43 -10.85
CA THR A 314 7.39 6.79 -10.63
C THR A 314 7.11 7.06 -9.15
N HIS A 315 5.91 7.57 -8.84
CA HIS A 315 5.57 7.88 -7.45
C HIS A 315 5.05 6.67 -6.66
N THR A 316 4.26 5.77 -7.27
CA THR A 316 3.57 4.68 -6.57
C THR A 316 3.94 3.30 -7.10
N ILE A 317 3.81 2.28 -6.23
CA ILE A 317 4.00 0.87 -6.60
C ILE A 317 3.02 0.46 -7.71
N GLN A 318 1.78 0.91 -7.64
CA GLN A 318 0.76 0.62 -8.68
C GLN A 318 1.17 1.11 -10.08
N LEU A 319 1.74 2.33 -10.18
CA LEU A 319 2.27 2.83 -11.44
C LEU A 319 3.48 2.02 -11.94
N GLN A 320 4.34 1.55 -11.02
CA GLN A 320 5.44 0.65 -11.39
C GLN A 320 4.92 -0.66 -12.00
N GLU A 321 3.92 -1.27 -11.35
CA GLU A 321 3.30 -2.50 -11.84
C GLU A 321 2.57 -2.30 -13.17
N GLN A 322 1.85 -1.20 -13.33
CA GLN A 322 1.21 -0.84 -14.58
C GLN A 322 2.25 -0.74 -15.71
N LEU A 323 3.35 -0.03 -15.49
CA LEU A 323 4.43 0.06 -16.48
C LEU A 323 4.96 -1.32 -16.86
N LEU A 324 5.28 -2.17 -15.87
CA LEU A 324 5.89 -3.47 -16.10
C LEU A 324 4.93 -4.48 -16.74
N LYS A 325 3.66 -4.55 -16.25
CA LYS A 325 2.71 -5.60 -16.64
C LYS A 325 1.85 -5.23 -17.87
N LYS A 326 1.70 -3.93 -18.16
CA LYS A 326 0.82 -3.45 -19.23
C LYS A 326 1.57 -2.69 -20.31
N GLU A 327 2.35 -1.68 -19.93
CA GLU A 327 2.97 -0.75 -20.89
C GLU A 327 4.20 -1.38 -21.58
N ILE A 328 5.06 -2.09 -20.85
CA ILE A 328 6.24 -2.75 -21.42
C ILE A 328 5.84 -3.89 -22.39
N PRO A 329 4.91 -4.80 -22.08
CA PRO A 329 4.45 -5.80 -23.05
C PRO A 329 3.83 -5.19 -24.32
N LEU A 330 3.15 -4.04 -24.20
CA LEU A 330 2.67 -3.28 -25.35
C LEU A 330 3.83 -2.73 -26.18
N LEU A 331 4.84 -2.16 -25.52
CA LEU A 331 6.04 -1.64 -26.16
C LEU A 331 6.81 -2.75 -26.91
N GLU A 332 6.90 -3.94 -26.34
CA GLU A 332 7.54 -5.11 -26.98
C GLU A 332 6.80 -5.59 -28.25
N LYS A 333 5.48 -5.41 -28.32
CA LYS A 333 4.71 -5.68 -29.55
C LYS A 333 4.92 -4.63 -30.64
N ILE A 334 5.19 -3.39 -30.23
CA ILE A 334 5.38 -2.24 -31.13
C ILE A 334 6.79 -2.25 -31.73
N LEU A 335 7.81 -2.60 -30.94
CA LEU A 335 9.20 -2.49 -31.34
C LEU A 335 9.69 -3.74 -32.10
N PRO A 336 10.49 -3.58 -33.18
CA PRO A 336 11.05 -4.69 -33.95
C PRO A 336 12.23 -5.40 -33.24
N PHE A 337 12.50 -5.04 -31.97
CA PHE A 337 13.57 -5.59 -31.17
C PHE A 337 13.13 -5.81 -29.72
N LYS A 338 13.77 -6.76 -29.06
CA LYS A 338 13.48 -7.08 -27.66
C LYS A 338 14.10 -6.04 -26.71
N ILE A 339 13.33 -5.65 -25.69
CA ILE A 339 13.74 -4.74 -24.63
C ILE A 339 13.86 -5.52 -23.31
N ASN A 340 14.98 -5.34 -22.63
CA ASN A 340 15.16 -5.85 -21.29
C ASN A 340 14.71 -4.78 -20.29
N SER A 341 13.57 -5.01 -19.62
CA SER A 341 13.03 -4.10 -18.63
C SER A 341 12.98 -4.76 -17.25
N VAL A 342 13.39 -4.05 -16.22
CA VAL A 342 13.47 -4.58 -14.85
C VAL A 342 12.84 -3.59 -13.88
N LEU A 343 12.05 -4.12 -12.94
CA LEU A 343 11.58 -3.39 -11.77
C LEU A 343 12.56 -3.62 -10.61
N LEU A 344 13.21 -2.56 -10.14
CA LEU A 344 14.06 -2.61 -8.96
C LEU A 344 13.43 -1.80 -7.82
N LYS A 345 13.15 -2.51 -6.71
CA LYS A 345 12.64 -1.92 -5.47
C LYS A 345 13.71 -1.88 -4.39
N GLY A 346 13.38 -1.26 -3.26
CA GLY A 346 14.26 -1.25 -2.10
C GLY A 346 14.51 -2.68 -1.57
N ARG A 347 15.71 -2.93 -1.05
CA ARG A 347 16.15 -4.26 -0.58
C ARG A 347 15.13 -4.92 0.38
N SER A 348 14.54 -4.17 1.30
CA SER A 348 13.54 -4.66 2.26
C SER A 348 12.22 -5.17 1.64
N HIS A 349 11.99 -4.95 0.34
CA HIS A 349 10.87 -5.55 -0.39
C HIS A 349 11.13 -7.01 -0.79
N TYR A 350 12.37 -7.46 -0.81
CA TYR A 350 12.73 -8.80 -1.24
C TYR A 350 12.90 -9.75 -0.05
N LEU A 351 12.49 -10.99 -0.25
CA LEU A 351 12.67 -12.08 0.71
C LEU A 351 14.15 -12.47 0.82
N SER A 352 14.63 -12.65 2.05
CA SER A 352 15.87 -13.38 2.32
C SER A 352 15.57 -14.87 2.51
N LEU A 353 15.93 -15.70 1.56
CA LEU A 353 15.75 -17.17 1.63
C LEU A 353 16.49 -17.76 2.83
N GLU A 354 17.64 -17.22 3.16
CA GLU A 354 18.43 -17.65 4.30
C GLU A 354 17.70 -17.43 5.62
N LYS A 355 17.27 -16.16 5.88
CA LYS A 355 16.51 -15.80 7.09
C LYS A 355 15.20 -16.60 7.16
N PHE A 356 14.50 -16.75 6.04
CA PHE A 356 13.27 -17.53 5.99
C PHE A 356 13.52 -19.00 6.37
N SER A 357 14.53 -19.63 5.77
CA SER A 357 14.90 -21.03 6.08
C SER A 357 15.23 -21.23 7.56
N GLN A 358 15.89 -20.26 8.21
CA GLN A 358 16.19 -20.31 9.63
C GLN A 358 14.91 -20.24 10.48
N THR A 359 13.98 -19.37 10.15
CA THR A 359 12.73 -19.24 10.91
C THR A 359 11.78 -20.44 10.78
N LEU A 360 11.94 -21.30 9.79
CA LEU A 360 11.14 -22.53 9.67
C LEU A 360 11.40 -23.53 10.82
N MET A 361 12.52 -23.40 11.54
CA MET A 361 12.88 -24.23 12.70
C MET A 361 12.44 -23.63 14.04
N ASP A 362 11.82 -22.44 14.05
CA ASP A 362 11.34 -21.80 15.27
C ASP A 362 10.12 -22.55 15.83
N GLU A 363 10.18 -22.96 17.11
CA GLU A 363 9.10 -23.71 17.77
C GLU A 363 7.99 -22.82 18.35
N ASN A 364 8.23 -21.52 18.50
CA ASN A 364 7.32 -20.58 19.18
C ASN A 364 6.67 -19.58 18.22
N ASP A 365 5.97 -20.07 17.21
CA ASP A 365 5.24 -19.23 16.28
C ASP A 365 3.83 -18.91 16.80
N ASN A 366 3.38 -17.68 16.56
CA ASN A 366 1.96 -17.35 16.67
C ASN A 366 1.22 -17.72 15.37
N TYR A 367 -0.10 -17.73 15.44
CA TYR A 367 -0.98 -18.06 14.31
C TYR A 367 -0.63 -17.30 13.01
N ASP A 368 -0.46 -15.96 13.09
CA ASP A 368 -0.14 -15.13 11.91
C ASP A 368 1.23 -15.48 11.31
N SER A 369 2.24 -15.76 12.14
CA SER A 369 3.56 -16.16 11.68
C SER A 369 3.52 -17.51 10.98
N THR A 370 2.81 -18.49 11.57
CA THR A 370 2.63 -19.82 10.99
C THR A 370 1.93 -19.76 9.64
N LEU A 371 0.80 -19.05 9.56
CA LEU A 371 0.06 -18.90 8.31
C LEU A 371 0.89 -18.18 7.24
N THR A 372 1.67 -17.16 7.62
CA THR A 372 2.56 -16.45 6.69
C THR A 372 3.71 -17.33 6.22
N LYS A 373 4.28 -18.17 7.07
CA LYS A 373 5.29 -19.17 6.66
C LYS A 373 4.72 -20.11 5.59
N MET A 374 3.53 -20.64 5.82
CA MET A 374 2.85 -21.52 4.86
C MET A 374 2.55 -20.80 3.54
N GLN A 375 2.09 -19.54 3.60
CA GLN A 375 1.87 -18.68 2.45
C GLN A 375 3.15 -18.50 1.63
N ILE A 376 4.28 -18.21 2.27
CA ILE A 376 5.56 -18.02 1.61
C ILE A 376 6.08 -19.34 1.00
N LEU A 377 5.92 -20.48 1.67
CA LEU A 377 6.33 -21.78 1.12
C LEU A 377 5.63 -22.11 -0.21
N VAL A 378 4.34 -21.81 -0.32
CA VAL A 378 3.60 -21.97 -1.58
C VAL A 378 4.05 -20.92 -2.59
N TRP A 379 4.14 -19.67 -2.20
CA TRP A 379 4.56 -18.57 -3.07
C TRP A 379 5.95 -18.77 -3.69
N LEU A 380 6.88 -19.38 -2.98
CA LEU A 380 8.21 -19.70 -3.52
C LEU A 380 8.20 -20.65 -4.72
N THR A 381 7.12 -21.43 -4.90
CA THR A 381 6.95 -22.28 -6.09
C THR A 381 6.42 -21.49 -7.30
N GLU A 382 6.04 -20.22 -7.12
CA GLU A 382 5.38 -19.40 -8.13
C GLU A 382 6.14 -18.11 -8.46
N THR A 383 6.79 -17.48 -7.45
CA THR A 383 7.43 -16.20 -7.62
C THR A 383 8.74 -16.26 -8.41
N GLU A 384 8.93 -15.26 -9.27
CA GLU A 384 10.19 -15.01 -9.98
C GLU A 384 10.98 -13.85 -9.38
N THR A 385 10.32 -13.02 -8.57
CA THR A 385 10.87 -11.76 -8.08
C THR A 385 11.21 -11.80 -6.60
N GLY A 386 10.50 -12.60 -5.81
CA GLY A 386 10.62 -12.60 -4.34
C GLY A 386 10.17 -11.30 -3.69
N ASP A 387 9.32 -10.50 -4.35
CA ASP A 387 8.84 -9.20 -3.90
C ASP A 387 7.60 -9.35 -3.00
N LYS A 388 7.67 -8.80 -1.77
CA LYS A 388 6.57 -8.85 -0.80
C LYS A 388 5.24 -8.27 -1.32
N ASP A 389 5.30 -7.35 -2.29
CA ASP A 389 4.08 -6.70 -2.82
C ASP A 389 3.25 -7.65 -3.71
N GLU A 390 3.78 -8.82 -4.05
CA GLU A 390 3.01 -9.92 -4.63
C GLU A 390 2.12 -10.63 -3.60
N LEU A 391 2.42 -10.50 -2.29
CA LEU A 391 1.74 -11.20 -1.21
C LEU A 391 0.64 -10.33 -0.58
N ASN A 392 -0.50 -10.94 -0.29
CA ASN A 392 -1.54 -10.34 0.54
C ASN A 392 -1.35 -10.73 2.01
N LEU A 393 -0.47 -10.01 2.70
CA LEU A 393 -0.11 -10.28 4.08
C LEU A 393 -1.13 -9.70 5.07
N SER A 394 -1.41 -10.43 6.16
CA SER A 394 -2.11 -9.90 7.33
C SER A 394 -1.24 -8.89 8.10
N SER A 395 -1.84 -8.14 9.04
CA SER A 395 -1.06 -7.24 9.91
C SER A 395 0.05 -7.97 10.68
N GLY A 396 -0.22 -9.18 11.17
CA GLY A 396 0.78 -10.04 11.81
C GLY A 396 1.83 -10.56 10.82
N GLY A 397 1.41 -10.85 9.57
CA GLY A 397 2.30 -11.22 8.47
C GLY A 397 3.29 -10.11 8.11
N PHE A 398 2.87 -8.84 8.14
CA PHE A 398 3.79 -7.71 7.97
C PHE A 398 4.84 -7.62 9.08
N ILE A 399 4.46 -7.92 10.33
CA ILE A 399 5.42 -7.99 11.44
C ILE A 399 6.42 -9.12 11.22
N TYR A 400 5.94 -10.30 10.80
CA TYR A 400 6.80 -11.42 10.49
C TYR A 400 7.74 -11.13 9.31
N TRP A 401 7.27 -10.43 8.24
CA TRP A 401 8.12 -10.02 7.11
C TRP A 401 9.36 -9.25 7.54
N ASN A 402 9.27 -8.43 8.58
CA ASN A 402 10.43 -7.67 9.09
C ASN A 402 11.57 -8.57 9.59
N LYS A 403 11.30 -9.83 9.97
CA LYS A 403 12.32 -10.80 10.38
C LYS A 403 13.03 -11.45 9.19
N ILE A 404 12.34 -11.59 8.06
CA ILE A 404 12.78 -12.37 6.90
C ILE A 404 13.12 -11.53 5.66
N LYS A 405 12.90 -10.21 5.71
CA LYS A 405 13.26 -9.30 4.62
C LYS A 405 14.77 -9.30 4.36
N ASN A 406 15.15 -9.01 3.12
CA ASN A 406 16.56 -8.87 2.74
C ASN A 406 17.14 -7.58 3.34
N GLU A 407 18.34 -7.66 3.88
CA GLU A 407 19.11 -6.55 4.47
C GLU A 407 20.53 -6.53 3.93
N ALA A 408 21.25 -5.43 4.12
CA ALA A 408 22.63 -5.33 3.62
C ALA A 408 23.54 -6.23 4.43
N PRO A 409 24.29 -7.14 3.81
CA PRO A 409 25.28 -7.95 4.53
C PRO A 409 26.42 -7.03 5.03
N ILE A 410 26.85 -7.22 6.27
CA ILE A 410 28.00 -6.52 6.86
C ILE A 410 29.30 -7.28 6.56
N PHE A 411 29.22 -8.58 6.48
CA PHE A 411 30.36 -9.45 6.14
C PHE A 411 30.19 -10.03 4.74
N SER A 412 31.13 -9.73 3.85
CA SER A 412 31.20 -10.31 2.52
C SER A 412 31.76 -11.75 2.58
N GLN A 413 30.94 -12.71 3.00
CA GLN A 413 31.27 -14.12 2.78
C GLN A 413 30.53 -14.63 1.54
N LYS A 414 31.11 -15.70 0.90
CA LYS A 414 30.40 -16.46 -0.14
C LYS A 414 29.18 -17.12 0.49
N ASP A 415 28.11 -16.37 0.50
CA ASP A 415 26.81 -16.83 0.96
C ASP A 415 26.32 -17.92 0.01
N MET A 416 26.05 -19.10 0.57
CA MET A 416 25.52 -20.23 -0.19
C MET A 416 24.14 -19.97 -0.79
N TRP A 417 23.44 -18.91 -0.34
CA TRP A 417 22.15 -18.45 -0.86
C TRP A 417 22.31 -17.38 -1.95
N GLN A 418 23.52 -16.82 -2.15
CA GLN A 418 23.76 -15.66 -3.03
C GLN A 418 23.27 -15.86 -4.47
N GLU A 419 23.40 -17.09 -4.99
CA GLU A 419 22.94 -17.42 -6.35
C GLU A 419 21.43 -17.39 -6.49
N LYS A 420 20.69 -17.70 -5.39
CA LYS A 420 19.22 -17.76 -5.33
C LYS A 420 18.61 -16.51 -4.70
N ASP A 421 19.43 -15.57 -4.22
CA ASP A 421 18.94 -14.33 -3.60
C ASP A 421 18.21 -13.46 -4.61
N PHE A 422 16.94 -13.16 -4.33
CA PHE A 422 16.06 -12.42 -5.21
C PHE A 422 16.53 -10.97 -5.44
N TYR A 423 17.04 -10.30 -4.40
CA TYR A 423 17.57 -8.95 -4.56
C TYR A 423 18.84 -8.90 -5.41
N GLN A 424 19.73 -9.87 -5.23
CA GLN A 424 20.95 -9.98 -6.05
C GLN A 424 20.59 -10.30 -7.50
N LYS A 425 19.57 -11.15 -7.73
CA LYS A 425 19.03 -11.39 -9.07
C LYS A 425 18.52 -10.09 -9.67
N ALA A 426 17.62 -9.38 -8.97
CA ALA A 426 17.06 -8.10 -9.46
C ALA A 426 18.16 -7.08 -9.78
N LYS A 427 19.24 -7.06 -8.98
CA LYS A 427 20.41 -6.19 -9.21
C LYS A 427 21.22 -6.59 -10.46
N ARG A 428 21.44 -7.89 -10.67
CA ARG A 428 22.10 -8.41 -11.89
C ARG A 428 21.26 -8.13 -13.13
N ASP A 429 19.95 -8.39 -13.04
CA ASP A 429 19.00 -8.12 -14.12
C ASP A 429 18.97 -6.62 -14.47
N ALA A 430 19.04 -5.73 -13.45
CA ALA A 430 19.14 -4.29 -13.67
C ALA A 430 20.42 -3.85 -14.38
N GLN A 431 21.55 -4.58 -14.15
CA GLN A 431 22.81 -4.28 -14.88
C GLN A 431 22.73 -4.62 -16.38
N ALA A 432 21.91 -5.61 -16.73
CA ALA A 432 21.67 -6.03 -18.11
C ALA A 432 20.46 -5.31 -18.78
N ALA A 433 19.72 -4.50 -18.02
CA ALA A 433 18.49 -3.86 -18.48
C ALA A 433 18.77 -2.67 -19.40
N ASP A 434 17.84 -2.46 -20.35
CA ASP A 434 17.73 -1.25 -21.18
C ASP A 434 16.90 -0.19 -20.44
N ILE A 435 15.84 -0.62 -19.72
CA ILE A 435 14.96 0.24 -18.93
C ILE A 435 14.88 -0.29 -17.50
N ILE A 436 15.17 0.58 -16.53
CA ILE A 436 15.08 0.26 -15.10
C ILE A 436 13.93 1.05 -14.50
N ILE A 437 12.87 0.35 -14.09
CA ILE A 437 11.71 0.96 -13.43
C ILE A 437 11.96 0.98 -11.93
N THR A 438 11.71 2.12 -11.28
CA THR A 438 11.87 2.29 -9.84
C THR A 438 10.92 3.36 -9.29
N ASN A 439 11.00 3.68 -7.98
CA ASN A 439 10.28 4.81 -7.41
C ASN A 439 11.22 5.97 -7.02
N HIS A 440 10.62 7.16 -6.79
CA HIS A 440 11.39 8.34 -6.42
C HIS A 440 12.20 8.15 -5.13
N SER A 441 11.71 7.36 -4.18
CA SER A 441 12.41 7.10 -2.92
C SER A 441 13.68 6.28 -3.13
N LEU A 442 13.65 5.23 -3.97
CA LEU A 442 14.84 4.44 -4.27
C LEU A 442 15.84 5.23 -5.10
N LEU A 443 15.38 6.01 -6.07
CA LEU A 443 16.22 6.91 -6.84
C LEU A 443 16.98 7.90 -5.93
N LEU A 444 16.31 8.50 -4.96
CA LEU A 444 16.93 9.41 -3.99
C LEU A 444 17.88 8.67 -3.03
N SER A 445 17.55 7.41 -2.67
CA SER A 445 18.43 6.57 -1.85
C SER A 445 19.73 6.24 -2.55
N ASP A 446 19.68 6.00 -3.86
CA ASP A 446 20.87 5.77 -4.68
C ASP A 446 21.77 7.01 -4.72
N ILE A 447 21.18 8.19 -4.87
CA ILE A 447 21.90 9.48 -4.86
C ILE A 447 22.62 9.71 -3.52
N LYS A 448 22.00 9.38 -2.39
CA LYS A 448 22.60 9.52 -1.04
C LYS A 448 23.69 8.48 -0.79
N GLY A 449 23.52 7.27 -1.32
CA GLY A 449 24.45 6.14 -1.18
C GLY A 449 25.56 6.11 -2.22
N GLU A 450 25.82 7.22 -2.91
CA GLU A 450 26.90 7.37 -3.91
C GLU A 450 26.80 6.37 -5.08
N GLY A 451 25.56 6.07 -5.54
CA GLY A 451 25.33 5.24 -6.73
C GLY A 451 25.55 3.73 -6.50
N SER A 452 25.31 3.23 -5.31
CA SER A 452 25.57 1.82 -4.97
C SER A 452 24.39 0.87 -5.20
N ILE A 453 23.18 1.40 -5.42
CA ILE A 453 21.93 0.63 -5.52
C ILE A 453 21.61 0.35 -6.99
N LEU A 454 21.50 1.40 -7.80
CA LEU A 454 21.24 1.34 -9.23
C LEU A 454 22.54 1.14 -10.02
N PRO A 455 22.50 0.51 -11.21
CA PRO A 455 23.63 0.58 -12.14
C PRO A 455 23.96 2.03 -12.51
N ALA A 456 25.16 2.29 -13.01
CA ALA A 456 25.50 3.63 -13.48
C ALA A 456 24.54 4.10 -14.59
N PHE A 457 23.95 5.29 -14.45
CA PHE A 457 22.99 5.86 -15.37
C PHE A 457 23.15 7.38 -15.47
N ASP A 458 22.91 7.90 -16.65
CA ASP A 458 22.98 9.34 -16.96
C ASP A 458 21.61 9.94 -17.30
N TYR A 459 20.66 9.10 -17.73
CA TYR A 459 19.36 9.50 -18.28
C TYR A 459 18.22 9.02 -17.40
N VAL A 460 17.30 9.91 -17.06
CA VAL A 460 16.20 9.64 -16.13
C VAL A 460 14.89 10.21 -16.67
N ILE A 461 13.83 9.44 -16.49
CA ILE A 461 12.44 9.90 -16.64
C ILE A 461 11.79 9.89 -15.25
N LEU A 462 11.25 11.03 -14.85
CA LEU A 462 10.47 11.20 -13.62
C LEU A 462 9.00 11.32 -14.00
N ASP A 463 8.28 10.21 -13.90
CA ASP A 463 6.83 10.21 -14.12
C ASP A 463 6.10 10.65 -12.85
N GLU A 464 5.05 11.46 -12.98
CA GLU A 464 4.41 12.20 -11.90
C GLU A 464 5.43 13.01 -11.07
N GLY A 465 6.36 13.67 -11.76
CA GLY A 465 7.52 14.37 -11.18
C GLY A 465 7.19 15.55 -10.27
N HIS A 466 5.93 16.01 -10.24
CA HIS A 466 5.44 17.00 -9.27
C HIS A 466 5.51 16.52 -7.82
N HIS A 467 5.66 15.21 -7.59
CA HIS A 467 5.85 14.62 -6.25
C HIS A 467 7.30 14.63 -5.77
N LEU A 468 8.27 14.86 -6.65
CA LEU A 468 9.70 14.70 -6.33
C LEU A 468 10.13 15.58 -5.16
N GLU A 469 9.68 16.84 -5.11
CA GLU A 469 10.01 17.78 -4.01
C GLU A 469 9.56 17.21 -2.65
N LYS A 470 8.31 16.78 -2.56
CA LYS A 470 7.73 16.23 -1.33
C LYS A 470 8.45 14.95 -0.89
N VAL A 471 8.73 14.04 -1.83
CA VAL A 471 9.48 12.81 -1.54
C VAL A 471 10.90 13.13 -1.11
N ALA A 472 11.56 14.10 -1.73
CA ALA A 472 12.91 14.54 -1.38
C ALA A 472 12.93 15.17 0.02
N SER A 473 11.96 16.02 0.37
CA SER A 473 11.85 16.62 1.70
C SER A 473 11.73 15.56 2.80
N GLN A 474 10.90 14.55 2.58
CA GLN A 474 10.77 13.40 3.49
C GLN A 474 12.06 12.58 3.57
N PHE A 475 12.68 12.32 2.43
CA PHE A 475 13.87 11.49 2.32
C PHE A 475 15.12 12.11 2.97
N PHE A 476 15.34 13.42 2.79
CA PHE A 476 16.44 14.13 3.43
C PHE A 476 16.16 14.46 4.91
N GLY A 477 14.91 14.28 5.35
CA GLY A 477 14.49 14.48 6.71
C GLY A 477 14.87 13.34 7.66
N HIS A 478 14.46 13.49 8.91
CA HIS A 478 14.61 12.51 9.98
C HIS A 478 13.28 12.32 10.69
N SER A 479 13.00 11.10 11.11
CA SER A 479 11.83 10.77 11.91
C SER A 479 12.24 9.94 13.13
N LEU A 480 11.62 10.20 14.27
CA LEU A 480 11.79 9.46 15.50
C LEU A 480 10.40 9.05 16.01
N ASP A 481 10.11 7.76 15.96
CA ASP A 481 8.84 7.17 16.33
C ASP A 481 8.98 6.32 17.59
N TYR A 482 8.04 6.46 18.53
CA TYR A 482 8.10 5.74 19.80
C TYR A 482 8.06 4.24 19.62
N LEU A 483 7.10 3.75 18.83
CA LEU A 483 6.88 2.33 18.69
C LEU A 483 8.09 1.65 18.02
N SER A 484 8.64 2.27 16.97
CA SER A 484 9.83 1.79 16.27
C SER A 484 11.04 1.72 17.21
N ALA A 485 11.27 2.76 18.00
CA ALA A 485 12.37 2.80 18.97
C ALA A 485 12.21 1.72 20.07
N ARG A 486 10.98 1.53 20.57
CA ARG A 486 10.69 0.49 21.58
C ARG A 486 10.82 -0.92 21.04
N LEU A 487 10.35 -1.17 19.83
CA LEU A 487 10.49 -2.47 19.16
C LEU A 487 11.98 -2.79 18.92
N MET A 488 12.76 -1.81 18.45
CA MET A 488 14.20 -1.99 18.24
C MET A 488 14.93 -2.34 19.55
N ILE A 489 14.71 -1.60 20.63
CA ILE A 489 15.32 -1.93 21.93
C ILE A 489 14.83 -3.30 22.43
N GLY A 490 13.54 -3.61 22.22
CA GLY A 490 12.91 -4.88 22.57
C GLY A 490 13.48 -6.08 21.81
N GLN A 491 13.98 -5.92 20.58
CA GLN A 491 14.65 -7.00 19.84
C GLN A 491 15.98 -7.42 20.50
N PHE A 492 16.71 -6.47 21.06
CA PHE A 492 17.88 -6.80 21.86
C PHE A 492 17.50 -7.52 23.16
N GLY A 493 16.52 -6.96 23.83
CA GLY A 493 15.90 -7.51 25.03
C GLY A 493 16.80 -7.56 26.24
N LEU A 494 16.26 -8.12 27.32
CA LEU A 494 17.03 -8.46 28.52
C LEU A 494 17.63 -9.88 28.40
N TYR A 495 18.70 -10.16 29.13
CA TYR A 495 19.35 -11.47 29.08
C TYR A 495 18.37 -12.62 29.37
N GLU A 496 17.46 -12.44 30.32
CA GLU A 496 16.46 -13.42 30.74
C GLU A 496 15.38 -13.67 29.66
N GLN A 497 15.20 -12.75 28.75
CA GLN A 497 14.22 -12.85 27.66
C GLN A 497 14.70 -13.72 26.49
N LYS A 498 15.95 -14.17 26.52
CA LYS A 498 16.57 -15.07 25.52
C LYS A 498 16.48 -14.54 24.08
N GLN A 499 16.67 -13.21 23.92
CA GLN A 499 16.72 -12.54 22.62
C GLN A 499 18.16 -12.25 22.19
N LEU A 500 18.40 -11.24 21.30
CA LEU A 500 19.72 -10.95 20.74
C LEU A 500 20.81 -10.74 21.79
N PHE A 501 20.47 -10.17 22.95
CA PHE A 501 21.41 -10.05 24.05
C PHE A 501 21.90 -11.41 24.57
N TYR A 502 21.00 -12.34 24.79
CA TYR A 502 21.32 -13.70 25.23
C TYR A 502 22.20 -14.42 24.20
N GLU A 503 21.85 -14.29 22.92
CA GLU A 503 22.61 -14.87 21.82
C GLU A 503 24.05 -14.30 21.75
N MET A 504 24.19 -12.98 21.93
CA MET A 504 25.49 -12.31 21.97
C MET A 504 26.39 -12.85 23.11
N GLU A 505 25.85 -12.98 24.32
CA GLU A 505 26.59 -13.55 25.47
C GLU A 505 26.93 -15.03 25.22
N GLY A 506 26.04 -15.79 24.57
CA GLY A 506 26.27 -17.18 24.16
C GLY A 506 27.43 -17.31 23.13
N LEU A 507 27.51 -16.38 22.18
CA LEU A 507 28.63 -16.29 21.24
C LEU A 507 29.94 -15.93 21.97
N LEU A 508 29.89 -14.99 22.91
CA LEU A 508 31.02 -14.57 23.69
C LEU A 508 31.56 -15.69 24.61
N ALA A 509 30.66 -16.45 25.23
CA ALA A 509 31.03 -17.58 26.08
C ALA A 509 31.69 -18.75 25.32
N ALA A 510 31.44 -18.84 24.02
CA ALA A 510 32.02 -19.91 23.17
C ALA A 510 33.48 -19.65 22.73
N ILE A 511 34.04 -18.47 23.03
CA ILE A 511 35.40 -18.11 22.66
C ILE A 511 36.34 -18.11 23.86
N PRO A 512 37.66 -18.41 23.66
CA PRO A 512 38.66 -18.34 24.73
C PRO A 512 38.72 -16.91 25.30
N ARG A 513 38.73 -16.77 26.64
CA ARG A 513 38.77 -15.47 27.32
C ARG A 513 40.00 -14.68 26.87
N GLN A 514 39.76 -13.58 26.18
CA GLN A 514 40.77 -12.59 25.88
C GLN A 514 40.94 -11.62 27.09
N LYS A 515 42.16 -11.10 27.26
CA LYS A 515 42.50 -10.14 28.30
C LYS A 515 41.94 -8.73 27.99
N GLY A 516 40.63 -8.55 27.99
CA GLY A 516 39.97 -7.25 27.88
C GLY A 516 38.99 -7.04 29.03
N LYS A 517 38.83 -5.80 29.51
CA LYS A 517 37.85 -5.44 30.52
C LYS A 517 36.50 -5.22 29.85
N LEU A 518 35.78 -6.29 29.49
CA LEU A 518 34.37 -6.16 29.08
C LEU A 518 33.50 -5.89 30.32
N LEU A 519 32.47 -5.07 30.15
CA LEU A 519 31.45 -4.86 31.16
C LEU A 519 30.79 -6.19 31.53
N HIS A 520 30.37 -6.33 32.78
CA HIS A 520 29.66 -7.53 33.20
C HIS A 520 28.27 -7.62 32.56
N THR A 521 27.77 -8.83 32.27
CA THR A 521 26.41 -9.04 31.71
C THR A 521 25.34 -8.33 32.51
N PHE A 522 25.45 -8.30 33.85
CA PHE A 522 24.56 -7.55 34.72
C PHE A 522 24.57 -6.03 34.46
N GLU A 523 25.75 -5.43 34.24
CA GLU A 523 25.87 -4.02 33.95
C GLU A 523 25.23 -3.66 32.60
N LEU A 524 25.40 -4.51 31.59
CA LEU A 524 24.76 -4.35 30.29
C LEU A 524 23.25 -4.50 30.38
N ASN A 525 22.76 -5.47 31.18
CA ASN A 525 21.33 -5.63 31.44
C ASN A 525 20.72 -4.35 32.08
N GLN A 526 21.42 -3.76 33.06
CA GLN A 526 21.01 -2.52 33.67
C GLN A 526 20.97 -1.35 32.67
N MET A 527 21.95 -1.26 31.74
CA MET A 527 21.96 -0.25 30.68
C MET A 527 20.71 -0.36 29.78
N VAL A 528 20.29 -1.58 29.45
CA VAL A 528 19.08 -1.82 28.64
C VAL A 528 17.83 -1.37 29.40
N ILE A 529 17.75 -1.66 30.71
CA ILE A 529 16.64 -1.21 31.57
C ILE A 529 16.60 0.32 31.62
N ASP A 530 17.73 0.94 31.90
CA ASP A 530 17.84 2.40 32.05
C ASP A 530 17.51 3.11 30.73
N LEU A 531 17.99 2.61 29.59
CA LEU A 531 17.65 3.13 28.28
C LEU A 531 16.16 3.01 27.99
N THR A 532 15.58 1.87 28.31
CA THR A 532 14.14 1.61 28.11
C THR A 532 13.30 2.59 28.91
N TYR A 533 13.62 2.77 30.20
CA TYR A 533 12.95 3.72 31.08
C TYR A 533 13.10 5.16 30.61
N GLU A 534 14.31 5.60 30.28
CA GLU A 534 14.58 6.97 29.84
C GLU A 534 13.92 7.26 28.49
N MET A 535 13.83 6.27 27.58
CA MET A 535 13.13 6.40 26.31
C MET A 535 11.62 6.61 26.53
N ASP A 536 11.01 5.87 27.46
CA ASP A 536 9.60 6.06 27.83
C ASP A 536 9.33 7.45 28.41
N GLU A 537 10.19 7.92 29.33
CA GLU A 537 10.10 9.27 29.91
C GLU A 537 10.32 10.36 28.83
N PHE A 538 11.25 10.14 27.93
CA PHE A 538 11.52 11.07 26.82
C PHE A 538 10.28 11.26 25.94
N PHE A 539 9.61 10.19 25.52
CA PHE A 539 8.39 10.30 24.70
C PHE A 539 7.20 10.87 25.50
N LYS A 540 7.12 10.62 26.80
CA LYS A 540 6.14 11.32 27.67
C LYS A 540 6.39 12.83 27.66
N LEU A 541 7.65 13.29 27.77
CA LEU A 541 8.00 14.71 27.71
C LEU A 541 7.69 15.31 26.34
N ILE A 542 7.89 14.58 25.23
CA ILE A 542 7.46 14.99 23.88
C ILE A 542 5.93 15.22 23.86
N ALA A 543 5.17 14.29 24.42
CA ALA A 543 3.70 14.41 24.48
C ALA A 543 3.24 15.55 25.38
N VAL A 544 3.91 15.80 26.52
CA VAL A 544 3.63 16.93 27.42
C VAL A 544 3.89 18.25 26.70
N TYR A 545 5.04 18.39 26.04
CA TYR A 545 5.38 19.58 25.25
C TYR A 545 4.33 19.83 24.17
N ALA A 546 3.94 18.80 23.42
CA ALA A 546 2.93 18.94 22.36
C ALA A 546 1.58 19.40 22.89
N LYS A 547 1.13 18.85 24.05
CA LYS A 547 -0.11 19.27 24.71
C LYS A 547 -0.05 20.70 25.22
N ALA A 548 1.10 21.12 25.81
CA ALA A 548 1.27 22.47 26.34
C ALA A 548 1.25 23.56 25.24
N LYS A 549 1.71 23.21 24.04
CA LYS A 549 1.72 24.12 22.87
C LYS A 549 0.43 24.11 22.07
N GLN A 550 -0.48 23.17 22.31
CA GLN A 550 -1.77 23.11 21.64
C GLN A 550 -2.64 24.29 22.06
N THR A 551 -2.83 25.25 21.18
CA THR A 551 -3.79 26.35 21.38
C THR A 551 -5.20 25.86 21.15
N ASN A 552 -5.97 25.71 22.21
CA ASN A 552 -7.45 25.61 22.33
C ASN A 552 -8.25 25.15 21.09
N LYS A 553 -8.10 23.90 20.62
CA LYS A 553 -9.12 23.25 19.80
C LYS A 553 -9.58 21.98 20.48
N LYS A 554 -10.68 22.05 21.24
CA LYS A 554 -11.42 20.89 21.74
C LYS A 554 -11.94 20.09 20.53
N GLY A 555 -11.55 18.83 20.42
CA GLY A 555 -12.15 17.89 19.47
C GLY A 555 -11.21 17.20 18.47
N PHE A 556 -9.96 17.58 18.35
CA PHE A 556 -9.03 16.89 17.43
C PHE A 556 -8.31 15.71 18.10
N ASN A 557 -8.47 14.51 17.52
CA ASN A 557 -7.76 13.33 17.99
C ASN A 557 -6.27 13.32 17.57
N ARG A 558 -5.91 14.06 16.52
CA ARG A 558 -4.52 14.20 16.05
C ARG A 558 -4.08 15.65 16.13
N ILE A 559 -2.92 15.86 16.72
CA ILE A 559 -2.27 17.17 16.83
C ILE A 559 -0.91 17.16 16.15
N LYS A 560 -0.63 18.28 15.48
CA LYS A 560 0.69 18.59 14.93
C LYS A 560 1.17 19.89 15.57
N VAL A 561 2.35 19.87 16.17
CA VAL A 561 2.90 21.00 16.88
C VAL A 561 4.32 21.25 16.44
N ARG A 562 4.60 22.45 15.96
CA ARG A 562 5.94 22.88 15.58
C ARG A 562 6.87 22.95 16.82
N PHE A 563 8.08 22.43 16.66
CA PHE A 563 9.13 22.51 17.66
C PHE A 563 10.16 23.54 17.22
N SER A 564 10.34 24.62 18.00
CA SER A 564 11.28 25.70 17.68
C SER A 564 12.43 25.74 18.66
N HIS A 565 13.64 25.98 18.14
CA HIS A 565 14.81 26.22 18.99
C HIS A 565 14.73 27.55 19.80
N GLY A 566 13.94 28.50 19.35
CA GLY A 566 13.69 29.78 20.04
C GLY A 566 12.73 29.70 21.23
N ASP A 567 12.08 28.58 21.46
CA ASP A 567 11.17 28.37 22.59
C ASP A 567 11.96 28.33 23.92
N SER A 568 11.61 29.17 24.88
CA SER A 568 12.31 29.30 26.19
C SER A 568 11.52 28.67 27.35
N GLY A 569 10.60 27.74 27.10
CA GLY A 569 9.74 27.11 28.10
C GLY A 569 10.43 26.02 28.93
N LYS A 570 9.93 25.77 30.16
CA LYS A 570 10.43 24.71 31.06
C LYS A 570 10.28 23.33 30.41
N GLU A 571 9.17 23.09 29.68
CA GLU A 571 8.88 21.83 29.01
C GLU A 571 9.92 21.51 27.90
N ARG A 572 10.34 22.54 27.15
CA ARG A 572 11.39 22.39 26.14
C ARG A 572 12.72 22.01 26.77
N ASN A 573 13.12 22.70 27.83
CA ASN A 573 14.41 22.44 28.51
C ASN A 573 14.43 21.02 29.09
N ALA A 574 13.33 20.58 29.72
CA ALA A 574 13.18 19.21 30.21
C ALA A 574 13.33 18.17 29.09
N LEU A 575 12.71 18.46 27.93
CA LEU A 575 12.80 17.59 26.76
C LEU A 575 14.24 17.52 26.20
N VAL A 576 14.93 18.62 26.07
CA VAL A 576 16.32 18.65 25.59
C VAL A 576 17.26 17.92 26.55
N HIS A 577 17.13 18.12 27.86
CA HIS A 577 17.92 17.34 28.84
C HIS A 577 17.62 15.84 28.82
N SER A 578 16.37 15.45 28.59
CA SER A 578 16.04 14.04 28.42
C SER A 578 16.66 13.49 27.12
N ALA A 579 16.63 14.25 26.02
CA ALA A 579 17.29 13.86 24.78
C ALA A 579 18.81 13.67 24.96
N GLU A 580 19.47 14.51 25.77
CA GLU A 580 20.90 14.37 26.12
C GLU A 580 21.14 13.04 26.85
N ARG A 581 20.33 12.72 27.87
CA ARG A 581 20.42 11.44 28.60
C ARG A 581 20.21 10.24 27.71
N VAL A 582 19.17 10.25 26.88
CA VAL A 582 18.91 9.19 25.89
C VAL A 582 20.10 9.02 24.95
N ALA A 583 20.62 10.11 24.37
CA ALA A 583 21.75 10.05 23.46
C ALA A 583 23.05 9.52 24.15
N PHE A 584 23.24 9.80 25.43
CA PHE A 584 24.33 9.27 26.22
C PHE A 584 24.18 7.77 26.49
N LEU A 585 23.00 7.32 26.95
CA LEU A 585 22.71 5.90 27.17
C LEU A 585 22.82 5.06 25.88
N LEU A 586 22.31 5.58 24.75
CA LEU A 586 22.48 4.96 23.44
C LEU A 586 23.96 4.82 23.05
N LYS A 587 24.80 5.82 23.33
CA LYS A 587 26.25 5.76 23.08
C LYS A 587 26.92 4.68 23.92
N ASP A 588 26.62 4.64 25.21
CA ASP A 588 27.27 3.72 26.14
C ASP A 588 26.87 2.27 25.84
N LEU A 589 25.56 2.03 25.59
CA LEU A 589 25.08 0.70 25.17
C LEU A 589 25.71 0.28 23.85
N HIS A 590 25.72 1.15 22.84
CA HIS A 590 26.38 0.89 21.56
C HIS A 590 27.85 0.51 21.74
N SER A 591 28.61 1.29 22.52
CA SER A 591 30.02 0.99 22.76
C SER A 591 30.21 -0.36 23.44
N ALA A 592 29.41 -0.67 24.46
CA ALA A 592 29.47 -1.94 25.19
C ALA A 592 29.13 -3.16 24.30
N ILE A 593 28.23 -2.99 23.33
CA ILE A 593 27.91 -4.02 22.33
C ILE A 593 29.06 -4.18 21.35
N ILE A 594 29.57 -3.09 20.76
CA ILE A 594 30.66 -3.14 19.78
C ILE A 594 31.92 -3.78 20.38
N ASP A 595 32.29 -3.47 21.63
CA ASP A 595 33.42 -4.08 22.32
C ASP A 595 33.31 -5.62 22.40
N ARG A 596 32.07 -6.13 22.63
CA ARG A 596 31.79 -7.57 22.61
C ARG A 596 31.89 -8.15 21.20
N LEU A 597 31.32 -7.50 20.21
CA LEU A 597 31.35 -7.95 18.82
C LEU A 597 32.77 -8.00 18.26
N GLU A 598 33.63 -7.01 18.58
CA GLU A 598 35.03 -7.01 18.21
C GLU A 598 35.80 -8.15 18.88
N SER A 599 35.47 -8.45 20.15
CA SER A 599 36.04 -9.61 20.85
C SER A 599 35.66 -10.95 20.20
N ILE A 600 34.41 -11.07 19.75
CA ILE A 600 33.91 -12.26 19.02
C ILE A 600 34.58 -12.34 17.65
N LYS A 601 34.69 -11.23 16.93
CA LYS A 601 35.26 -11.17 15.58
C LYS A 601 36.75 -11.56 15.56
N THR A 602 37.55 -11.15 16.56
CA THR A 602 38.96 -11.50 16.63
C THR A 602 39.18 -12.99 16.83
N ALA A 603 38.19 -13.73 17.33
CA ALA A 603 38.25 -15.18 17.53
C ALA A 603 37.73 -16.03 16.33
N LYS A 604 37.62 -15.45 15.16
CA LYS A 604 36.96 -15.92 13.95
C LYS A 604 37.27 -17.32 13.43
N GLY A 605 38.30 -17.98 13.90
CA GLY A 605 38.64 -19.38 13.48
C GLY A 605 37.75 -20.49 14.05
N THR A 606 36.77 -20.16 14.91
CA THR A 606 35.98 -21.12 15.69
C THR A 606 34.47 -21.05 15.48
N LEU A 607 33.95 -20.11 14.67
CA LEU A 607 32.51 -19.89 14.50
C LEU A 607 31.96 -20.76 13.36
N THR A 608 30.76 -21.34 13.59
CA THR A 608 29.97 -22.00 12.55
C THR A 608 29.21 -20.96 11.74
N ALA A 609 28.74 -21.29 10.53
CA ALA A 609 27.99 -20.39 9.66
C ALA A 609 26.74 -19.79 10.36
N ALA A 610 26.03 -20.59 11.17
CA ALA A 610 24.89 -20.10 11.95
C ALA A 610 25.28 -19.03 12.98
N LYS A 611 26.45 -19.18 13.63
CA LYS A 611 26.99 -18.19 14.58
C LYS A 611 27.49 -16.93 13.89
N GLU A 612 28.00 -17.05 12.66
CA GLU A 612 28.42 -15.90 11.86
C GLU A 612 27.22 -15.04 11.46
N ASN A 613 26.10 -15.66 11.05
CA ASN A 613 24.88 -14.95 10.73
C ASN A 613 24.29 -14.20 11.95
N LYS A 614 24.38 -14.83 13.12
CA LYS A 614 23.95 -14.19 14.37
C LYS A 614 24.85 -13.01 14.75
N LEU A 615 26.14 -13.12 14.48
CA LEU A 615 27.08 -12.02 14.66
C LEU A 615 26.77 -10.85 13.72
N GLU A 616 26.38 -11.14 12.48
CA GLU A 616 25.96 -10.13 11.51
C GLU A 616 24.68 -9.40 11.95
N GLU A 617 23.67 -10.13 12.43
CA GLU A 617 22.44 -9.54 13.00
C GLU A 617 22.75 -8.57 14.15
N LEU A 618 23.69 -8.92 15.02
CA LEU A 618 24.15 -8.07 16.11
C LEU A 618 24.87 -6.81 15.63
N TYR A 619 25.67 -6.87 14.57
CA TYR A 619 26.29 -5.68 13.97
C TYR A 619 25.26 -4.76 13.32
N ILE A 620 24.23 -5.32 12.65
CA ILE A 620 23.10 -4.56 12.11
C ILE A 620 22.39 -3.81 13.24
N PHE A 621 22.08 -4.49 14.34
CA PHE A 621 21.51 -3.88 15.52
C PHE A 621 22.39 -2.75 16.10
N GLY A 622 23.70 -2.95 16.18
CA GLY A 622 24.64 -1.91 16.59
C GLY A 622 24.59 -0.67 15.68
N ALA A 623 24.52 -0.87 14.36
CA ALA A 623 24.38 0.22 13.40
C ALA A 623 23.04 0.96 13.55
N GLU A 624 21.93 0.26 13.77
CA GLU A 624 20.63 0.83 14.04
C GLU A 624 20.62 1.67 15.33
N LEU A 625 21.28 1.19 16.38
CA LEU A 625 21.43 1.92 17.64
C LEU A 625 22.19 3.24 17.44
N ALA A 626 23.27 3.21 16.64
CA ALA A 626 24.05 4.40 16.29
C ALA A 626 23.22 5.40 15.47
N GLU A 627 22.38 4.91 14.52
CA GLU A 627 21.51 5.77 13.73
C GLU A 627 20.38 6.39 14.58
N LEU A 628 19.79 5.61 15.50
CA LEU A 628 18.83 6.16 16.47
C LEU A 628 19.45 7.29 17.31
N ARG A 629 20.66 7.08 17.82
CA ARG A 629 21.39 8.12 18.54
C ARG A 629 21.61 9.37 17.68
N ASN A 630 22.07 9.19 16.44
CA ASN A 630 22.30 10.29 15.51
C ASN A 630 20.99 11.06 15.22
N THR A 631 19.89 10.35 15.09
CA THR A 631 18.56 10.94 14.90
C THR A 631 18.15 11.79 16.10
N VAL A 632 18.32 11.29 17.34
CA VAL A 632 18.04 12.07 18.56
C VAL A 632 18.91 13.33 18.61
N ILE A 633 20.20 13.22 18.30
CA ILE A 633 21.13 14.37 18.29
C ILE A 633 20.69 15.41 17.25
N LYS A 634 20.40 15.00 16.01
CA LYS A 634 19.98 15.90 14.92
C LYS A 634 18.64 16.56 15.20
N CYS A 635 17.70 15.81 15.77
CA CYS A 635 16.36 16.32 16.07
C CYS A 635 16.36 17.33 17.23
N PHE A 636 17.08 17.08 18.31
CA PHE A 636 16.93 17.81 19.56
C PHE A 636 18.16 18.61 20.00
N LEU A 637 19.38 18.14 19.73
CA LEU A 637 20.60 18.69 20.29
C LEU A 637 21.41 19.56 19.32
N LYS A 638 21.23 19.31 18.00
CA LYS A 638 21.96 20.06 16.97
C LYS A 638 21.03 21.10 16.32
N GLU A 639 21.54 22.33 16.19
CA GLU A 639 20.87 23.33 15.36
C GLU A 639 20.90 22.91 13.91
N SER A 640 19.74 22.96 13.26
CA SER A 640 19.56 22.71 11.82
C SER A 640 18.53 23.68 11.26
N LYS A 641 18.59 23.90 9.95
CA LYS A 641 17.58 24.67 9.20
C LYS A 641 16.29 23.87 8.95
N ASP A 642 16.23 22.62 9.43
CA ASP A 642 15.08 21.76 9.24
C ASP A 642 13.88 22.25 10.05
N VAL A 643 12.72 22.10 9.46
CA VAL A 643 11.45 22.29 10.15
C VAL A 643 11.21 21.07 11.04
N LYS A 644 11.04 21.34 12.34
CA LYS A 644 10.86 20.27 13.34
C LYS A 644 9.45 20.35 13.91
N TRP A 645 8.78 19.20 14.02
CA TRP A 645 7.44 19.14 14.62
C TRP A 645 7.14 17.78 15.23
N ILE A 646 6.09 17.74 16.05
CA ILE A 646 5.57 16.54 16.70
C ILE A 646 4.20 16.23 16.12
N GLU A 647 3.97 14.99 15.75
CA GLU A 647 2.66 14.42 15.44
C GLU A 647 2.25 13.44 16.53
N MET A 648 1.04 13.56 17.06
CA MET A 648 0.55 12.73 18.16
C MET A 648 -0.95 12.49 18.02
N ASP A 649 -1.39 11.26 18.38
CA ASP A 649 -2.80 10.96 18.58
C ASP A 649 -3.16 11.08 20.07
N THR A 650 -4.10 11.95 20.39
CA THR A 650 -4.49 12.24 21.78
C THR A 650 -5.16 11.06 22.51
N ARG A 651 -5.68 10.08 21.78
CA ARG A 651 -6.31 8.87 22.32
C ARG A 651 -5.26 7.86 22.82
N SER A 652 -4.08 7.87 22.22
CA SER A 652 -2.96 7.00 22.60
C SER A 652 -1.63 7.79 22.55
N PRO A 653 -1.44 8.77 23.47
CA PRO A 653 -0.37 9.75 23.36
C PRO A 653 1.04 9.15 23.41
N GLN A 654 1.22 8.00 24.10
CA GLN A 654 2.51 7.34 24.18
C GLN A 654 2.84 6.53 22.92
N ASN A 655 1.88 5.76 22.44
CA ASN A 655 2.12 4.75 21.39
C ASN A 655 2.13 5.34 19.97
N ILE A 656 1.54 6.53 19.75
CA ILE A 656 1.41 7.16 18.44
C ILE A 656 1.98 8.58 18.51
N THR A 657 3.25 8.69 18.91
CA THR A 657 3.98 9.96 18.91
C THR A 657 5.20 9.84 18.01
N THR A 658 5.25 10.71 17.00
CA THR A 658 6.35 10.79 16.06
C THR A 658 6.91 12.21 16.07
N PHE A 659 8.22 12.34 16.21
CA PHE A 659 8.94 13.58 15.99
C PHE A 659 9.55 13.59 14.60
N LEU A 660 9.34 14.67 13.85
CA LEU A 660 9.81 14.82 12.48
C LEU A 660 10.71 16.06 12.35
N ALA A 661 11.72 15.92 11.52
CA ALA A 661 12.61 17.02 11.12
C ALA A 661 12.84 16.94 9.63
N GLN A 662 12.42 17.93 8.85
CA GLN A 662 12.52 17.92 7.38
C GLN A 662 12.99 19.28 6.87
N PRO A 663 13.80 19.31 5.78
CA PRO A 663 14.15 20.57 5.14
C PRO A 663 12.89 21.24 4.55
N ALA A 664 12.76 22.55 4.76
CA ALA A 664 11.67 23.34 4.17
C ALA A 664 11.75 23.35 2.64
N PHE A 665 12.95 23.46 2.09
CA PHE A 665 13.25 23.48 0.67
C PHE A 665 14.38 22.50 0.36
N VAL A 666 14.25 21.77 -0.73
CA VAL A 666 15.21 20.76 -1.18
C VAL A 666 15.89 21.11 -2.50
N ALA A 667 15.57 22.28 -3.04
CA ALA A 667 16.04 22.76 -4.34
C ALA A 667 17.57 22.67 -4.50
N ASP A 668 18.33 23.17 -3.51
CA ASP A 668 19.79 23.16 -3.57
C ASP A 668 20.35 21.74 -3.53
N GLN A 669 19.78 20.87 -2.69
CA GLN A 669 20.21 19.48 -2.57
C GLN A 669 19.93 18.68 -3.86
N LEU A 670 18.75 18.88 -4.46
CA LEU A 670 18.39 18.24 -5.74
C LEU A 670 19.26 18.77 -6.88
N LYS A 671 19.50 20.09 -6.93
CA LYS A 671 20.38 20.72 -7.91
C LYS A 671 21.78 20.13 -7.87
N GLU A 672 22.43 20.15 -6.72
CA GLU A 672 23.83 19.73 -6.57
C GLU A 672 24.02 18.21 -6.70
N LYS A 673 23.14 17.41 -6.07
CA LYS A 673 23.35 15.97 -5.97
C LYS A 673 22.68 15.17 -7.08
N PHE A 674 21.74 15.77 -7.82
CA PHE A 674 20.99 15.06 -8.84
C PHE A 674 21.06 15.74 -10.21
N PHE A 675 20.50 16.95 -10.37
CA PHE A 675 20.41 17.56 -11.69
C PHE A 675 21.78 17.90 -12.29
N GLN A 676 22.73 18.37 -11.50
CA GLN A 676 24.10 18.68 -12.01
C GLN A 676 24.92 17.43 -12.33
N VAL A 677 24.55 16.27 -11.78
CA VAL A 677 25.26 15.00 -11.97
C VAL A 677 24.73 14.21 -13.18
N LYS A 678 23.44 14.35 -13.51
CA LYS A 678 22.81 13.63 -14.62
C LYS A 678 22.86 14.44 -15.93
N LYS A 679 23.04 13.75 -17.07
CA LYS A 679 23.09 14.39 -18.37
C LYS A 679 21.72 14.92 -18.79
N ALA A 680 20.68 14.08 -18.74
CA ALA A 680 19.33 14.52 -19.02
C ALA A 680 18.31 13.91 -18.07
N VAL A 681 17.42 14.75 -17.56
CA VAL A 681 16.28 14.36 -16.73
C VAL A 681 15.01 14.89 -17.39
N VAL A 682 14.12 13.98 -17.79
CA VAL A 682 12.80 14.31 -18.33
C VAL A 682 11.80 14.21 -17.19
N ILE A 683 11.17 15.32 -16.82
CA ILE A 683 10.16 15.40 -15.78
C ILE A 683 8.80 15.54 -16.45
N THR A 684 7.93 14.57 -16.26
CA THR A 684 6.60 14.56 -16.84
C THR A 684 5.51 14.44 -15.79
N SER A 685 4.40 15.14 -16.04
CA SER A 685 3.17 15.03 -15.24
C SER A 685 2.01 15.67 -16.01
N ALA A 686 0.78 15.40 -15.59
CA ALA A 686 -0.39 16.12 -16.08
C ALA A 686 -0.50 17.56 -15.51
N THR A 687 0.26 17.86 -14.44
CA THR A 687 0.12 19.11 -13.68
C THR A 687 1.49 19.61 -13.23
N LEU A 688 2.16 20.47 -14.01
CA LEU A 688 3.43 21.11 -13.69
C LEU A 688 3.36 22.63 -13.74
N THR A 689 2.42 23.18 -14.51
CA THR A 689 2.32 24.62 -14.72
C THR A 689 1.28 25.28 -13.82
N VAL A 690 1.60 26.47 -13.37
CA VAL A 690 0.68 27.40 -12.72
C VAL A 690 0.58 28.65 -13.57
N ASN A 691 -0.62 29.06 -13.98
CA ASN A 691 -0.84 30.16 -14.93
C ASN A 691 0.02 30.03 -16.22
N HIS A 692 0.12 28.81 -16.77
CA HIS A 692 0.93 28.47 -17.95
C HIS A 692 2.45 28.68 -17.77
N SER A 693 2.95 28.80 -16.55
CA SER A 693 4.37 28.96 -16.24
C SER A 693 4.91 27.78 -15.43
N TYR A 694 6.11 27.35 -15.74
CA TYR A 694 6.87 26.33 -15.00
C TYR A 694 7.68 26.91 -13.84
N SER A 695 7.68 28.24 -13.64
CA SER A 695 8.53 28.91 -12.66
C SER A 695 8.40 28.36 -11.23
N TYR A 696 7.19 27.99 -10.82
CA TYR A 696 6.96 27.42 -9.51
C TYR A 696 7.69 26.07 -9.32
N ILE A 697 7.45 25.10 -10.21
CA ILE A 697 8.07 23.78 -10.10
C ILE A 697 9.58 23.83 -10.28
N MET A 698 10.08 24.71 -11.14
CA MET A 698 11.51 24.92 -11.34
C MET A 698 12.20 25.47 -10.10
N LYS A 699 11.56 26.40 -9.38
CA LYS A 699 12.02 26.94 -8.10
C LYS A 699 12.05 25.84 -7.03
N GLU A 700 10.99 25.03 -6.91
CA GLU A 700 10.90 23.94 -5.94
C GLU A 700 11.94 22.84 -6.19
N LEU A 701 12.29 22.56 -7.45
CA LEU A 701 13.26 21.52 -7.82
C LEU A 701 14.70 22.04 -7.98
N GLY A 702 14.92 23.37 -7.98
CA GLY A 702 16.25 23.95 -8.20
C GLY A 702 16.76 23.89 -9.64
N LEU A 703 15.84 23.85 -10.62
CA LEU A 703 16.17 23.82 -12.04
C LEU A 703 16.45 25.22 -12.58
N ASN A 704 17.42 25.32 -13.52
CA ASN A 704 17.74 26.58 -14.20
C ASN A 704 16.84 26.77 -15.43
N ALA A 705 16.12 27.89 -15.49
CA ALA A 705 15.18 28.20 -16.56
C ALA A 705 15.83 28.25 -17.95
N ASP A 706 17.03 28.80 -18.06
CA ASP A 706 17.74 28.96 -19.33
C ASP A 706 18.33 27.65 -19.89
N ALA A 707 18.57 26.68 -18.98
CA ALA A 707 19.15 25.39 -19.34
C ALA A 707 18.11 24.26 -19.48
N THR A 708 16.85 24.50 -19.12
CA THR A 708 15.78 23.49 -19.07
C THR A 708 14.77 23.72 -20.18
N VAL A 709 14.54 22.71 -21.02
CA VAL A 709 13.49 22.74 -22.06
C VAL A 709 12.12 22.62 -21.39
N GLN A 710 11.16 23.42 -21.83
CA GLN A 710 9.79 23.47 -21.28
C GLN A 710 8.80 23.18 -22.41
N GLN A 711 7.95 22.19 -22.23
CA GLN A 711 6.98 21.77 -23.23
C GLN A 711 5.61 21.52 -22.60
N SER A 712 4.59 22.20 -23.08
CA SER A 712 3.18 21.93 -22.73
C SER A 712 2.49 21.22 -23.88
N ILE A 713 1.83 20.12 -23.59
CA ILE A 713 1.07 19.29 -24.52
C ILE A 713 -0.36 19.24 -24.03
N PRO A 714 -1.30 19.87 -24.74
CA PRO A 714 -2.70 19.89 -24.31
C PRO A 714 -3.31 18.46 -24.38
N SER A 715 -4.32 18.25 -23.56
CA SER A 715 -5.17 17.05 -23.65
C SER A 715 -5.87 16.99 -25.01
N PRO A 716 -6.07 15.80 -25.59
CA PRO A 716 -6.83 15.62 -26.83
C PRO A 716 -8.35 15.82 -26.64
N PHE A 717 -8.84 15.84 -25.39
CA PHE A 717 -10.26 15.86 -25.10
C PHE A 717 -10.93 17.24 -25.33
N GLU A 718 -12.16 17.22 -25.81
CA GLU A 718 -12.99 18.42 -26.01
C GLU A 718 -13.78 18.80 -24.77
N TYR A 719 -13.10 19.26 -23.73
CA TYR A 719 -13.70 19.57 -22.42
C TYR A 719 -14.91 20.51 -22.50
N LYS A 720 -14.99 21.40 -23.48
CA LYS A 720 -16.15 22.29 -23.68
C LYS A 720 -17.45 21.51 -23.87
N ASN A 721 -17.36 20.32 -24.50
CA ASN A 721 -18.50 19.48 -24.85
C ASN A 721 -18.68 18.31 -23.88
N GLN A 722 -17.69 18.09 -23.00
CA GLN A 722 -17.65 16.93 -22.10
C GLN A 722 -17.86 17.28 -20.63
N VAL A 723 -17.58 18.55 -20.22
CA VAL A 723 -17.66 18.96 -18.82
C VAL A 723 -18.49 20.21 -18.66
N GLN A 724 -19.36 20.23 -17.66
CA GLN A 724 -19.98 21.43 -17.11
C GLN A 724 -19.42 21.70 -15.72
N LEU A 725 -19.09 22.94 -15.42
CA LEU A 725 -18.68 23.36 -14.08
C LEU A 725 -19.79 24.20 -13.46
N PHE A 726 -20.27 23.80 -12.28
CA PHE A 726 -21.33 24.49 -11.55
C PHE A 726 -20.87 24.99 -10.17
N ILE A 727 -21.32 26.19 -9.80
CA ILE A 727 -20.98 26.81 -8.51
C ILE A 727 -22.30 27.21 -7.85
N PRO A 728 -22.76 26.49 -6.78
CA PRO A 728 -23.99 26.87 -6.06
C PRO A 728 -23.87 28.22 -5.40
N GLU A 729 -24.93 29.04 -5.53
CA GLU A 729 -24.99 30.39 -4.93
C GLU A 729 -25.75 30.42 -3.60
N ASP A 730 -26.55 29.41 -3.32
CA ASP A 730 -27.35 29.23 -2.13
C ASP A 730 -26.64 28.62 -0.93
N LEU A 731 -25.40 28.18 -1.11
CA LEU A 731 -24.55 27.76 0.00
C LEU A 731 -23.99 28.95 0.80
N PRO A 732 -23.96 28.87 2.15
CA PRO A 732 -23.34 29.91 2.97
C PRO A 732 -21.84 30.05 2.67
N ALA A 733 -21.31 31.28 2.83
CA ALA A 733 -19.86 31.46 2.71
C ALA A 733 -19.14 30.76 3.88
N ILE A 734 -18.03 30.07 3.58
CA ILE A 734 -17.29 29.22 4.55
C ILE A 734 -16.93 29.95 5.86
N ASN A 735 -16.66 31.26 5.80
CA ASN A 735 -16.26 32.06 6.96
C ASN A 735 -17.42 32.79 7.62
N SER A 736 -18.65 32.64 7.12
CA SER A 736 -19.82 33.36 7.63
C SER A 736 -20.64 32.55 8.64
N VAL A 737 -20.44 31.26 8.71
CA VAL A 737 -21.19 30.32 9.56
C VAL A 737 -20.23 29.37 10.31
N SER A 738 -20.73 28.71 11.33
CA SER A 738 -19.97 27.67 12.03
C SER A 738 -19.67 26.47 11.10
N LEU A 739 -18.67 25.65 11.46
CA LEU A 739 -18.35 24.44 10.71
C LEU A 739 -19.54 23.50 10.62
N ASP A 740 -20.30 23.36 11.70
CA ASP A 740 -21.45 22.44 11.76
C ASP A 740 -22.60 22.93 10.87
N GLU A 741 -22.91 24.21 10.89
CA GLU A 741 -23.91 24.79 9.98
C GLU A 741 -23.51 24.66 8.51
N TYR A 742 -22.21 24.83 8.21
CA TYR A 742 -21.71 24.61 6.85
C TYR A 742 -21.82 23.15 6.42
N VAL A 743 -21.49 22.21 7.32
CA VAL A 743 -21.59 20.77 7.06
C VAL A 743 -23.04 20.35 6.82
N ILE A 744 -24.02 20.88 7.57
CA ILE A 744 -25.43 20.63 7.33
C ILE A 744 -25.83 21.11 5.93
N ALA A 745 -25.52 22.36 5.58
CA ALA A 745 -25.89 22.93 4.27
C ALA A 745 -25.28 22.14 3.09
N ILE A 746 -23.99 21.74 3.17
CA ILE A 746 -23.39 20.93 2.10
C ILE A 746 -23.97 19.51 2.04
N THR A 747 -24.39 18.94 3.19
CA THR A 747 -25.00 17.62 3.24
C THR A 747 -26.34 17.59 2.51
N GLU A 748 -27.19 18.60 2.73
CA GLU A 748 -28.45 18.76 2.00
C GLU A 748 -28.24 18.85 0.48
N HIS A 749 -27.24 19.63 0.04
CA HIS A 749 -26.88 19.71 -1.38
C HIS A 749 -26.34 18.38 -1.92
N ILE A 750 -25.49 17.68 -1.16
CA ILE A 750 -24.94 16.38 -1.56
C ILE A 750 -26.06 15.35 -1.75
N ILE A 751 -27.03 15.28 -0.84
CA ILE A 751 -28.17 14.37 -0.95
C ILE A 751 -28.97 14.68 -2.24
N THR A 752 -29.34 15.93 -2.47
CA THR A 752 -30.07 16.35 -3.67
C THR A 752 -29.30 16.04 -4.96
N ILE A 753 -27.98 16.28 -4.99
CA ILE A 753 -27.15 15.98 -6.15
C ILE A 753 -27.07 14.46 -6.36
N ALA A 754 -26.92 13.67 -5.30
CA ALA A 754 -26.83 12.22 -5.39
C ALA A 754 -28.10 11.59 -5.97
N GLU A 755 -29.27 12.06 -5.56
CA GLU A 755 -30.56 11.63 -6.12
C GLU A 755 -30.67 11.99 -7.61
N ALA A 756 -30.27 13.20 -7.99
CA ALA A 756 -30.34 13.67 -9.38
C ALA A 756 -29.34 12.94 -10.29
N THR A 757 -28.12 12.65 -9.82
CA THR A 757 -27.08 11.94 -10.58
C THR A 757 -27.21 10.42 -10.52
N LYS A 758 -28.09 9.88 -9.69
CA LYS A 758 -28.25 8.45 -9.41
C LYS A 758 -26.95 7.78 -8.90
N GLY A 759 -26.05 8.52 -8.21
CA GLY A 759 -24.77 8.05 -7.70
C GLY A 759 -23.59 8.39 -8.60
N ARG A 760 -22.53 7.55 -8.59
CA ARG A 760 -21.27 7.75 -9.32
C ARG A 760 -20.60 9.11 -9.04
N MET A 761 -20.58 9.46 -7.74
CA MET A 761 -20.09 10.73 -7.25
C MET A 761 -18.79 10.57 -6.47
N LEU A 762 -17.81 11.43 -6.75
CA LEU A 762 -16.61 11.61 -5.92
C LEU A 762 -16.65 12.96 -5.22
N LEU A 763 -16.62 12.93 -3.88
CA LEU A 763 -16.60 14.11 -3.02
C LEU A 763 -15.20 14.33 -2.47
N LEU A 764 -14.56 15.45 -2.82
CA LEU A 764 -13.21 15.79 -2.39
C LEU A 764 -13.21 16.81 -1.25
N PHE A 765 -12.77 16.36 -0.09
CA PHE A 765 -12.63 17.17 1.12
C PHE A 765 -11.18 17.58 1.37
N THR A 766 -10.98 18.72 2.01
CA THR A 766 -9.68 19.19 2.48
C THR A 766 -9.40 18.81 3.93
N ALA A 767 -10.42 18.43 4.71
CA ALA A 767 -10.31 18.06 6.12
C ALA A 767 -11.10 16.78 6.42
N TYR A 768 -10.47 15.85 7.16
CA TYR A 768 -11.11 14.58 7.53
C TYR A 768 -12.32 14.74 8.45
N ASP A 769 -12.29 15.70 9.38
CA ASP A 769 -13.42 15.94 10.31
C ASP A 769 -14.69 16.37 9.58
N MET A 770 -14.54 17.20 8.52
CA MET A 770 -15.66 17.58 7.68
C MET A 770 -16.21 16.38 6.91
N LEU A 771 -15.33 15.56 6.32
CA LEU A 771 -15.73 14.32 5.66
C LEU A 771 -16.50 13.40 6.60
N LYS A 772 -15.98 13.19 7.81
CA LYS A 772 -16.61 12.31 8.81
C LYS A 772 -18.00 12.80 9.22
N LYS A 773 -18.13 14.08 9.56
CA LYS A 773 -19.43 14.68 9.93
C LYS A 773 -20.45 14.61 8.78
N THR A 774 -20.01 14.89 7.55
CA THR A 774 -20.86 14.78 6.36
C THR A 774 -21.35 13.34 6.15
N TYR A 775 -20.44 12.35 6.28
CA TYR A 775 -20.80 10.94 6.17
C TYR A 775 -21.81 10.51 7.23
N GLU A 776 -21.60 10.90 8.50
CA GLU A 776 -22.50 10.61 9.61
C GLU A 776 -23.90 11.21 9.37
N LEU A 777 -23.98 12.49 8.96
CA LEU A 777 -25.25 13.14 8.67
C LEU A 777 -25.99 12.52 7.47
N ILE A 778 -25.29 12.15 6.40
CA ILE A 778 -25.91 11.45 5.26
C ILE A 778 -26.51 10.12 5.75
N LYS A 779 -25.78 9.36 6.54
CA LYS A 779 -26.23 8.08 7.07
C LYS A 779 -27.40 8.21 8.02
N GLU A 780 -27.37 9.20 8.92
CA GLU A 780 -28.43 9.47 9.89
C GLU A 780 -29.72 10.00 9.22
N SER A 781 -29.59 10.70 8.10
CA SER A 781 -30.75 11.26 7.37
C SER A 781 -31.66 10.18 6.77
N GLY A 782 -31.14 9.02 6.43
CA GLY A 782 -31.85 7.91 5.81
C GLY A 782 -32.28 8.11 4.35
N PHE A 783 -32.01 9.28 3.73
CA PHE A 783 -32.43 9.58 2.35
C PHE A 783 -31.67 8.76 1.29
N LEU A 784 -30.41 8.39 1.56
CA LEU A 784 -29.56 7.66 0.62
C LEU A 784 -29.33 6.19 1.03
N ASN A 785 -30.35 5.53 1.60
CA ASN A 785 -30.23 4.13 2.03
C ASN A 785 -29.96 3.16 0.86
N GLU A 786 -30.42 3.47 -0.34
CA GLU A 786 -30.16 2.68 -1.55
C GLU A 786 -28.76 2.93 -2.15
N TYR A 787 -27.94 3.84 -1.58
CA TYR A 787 -26.65 4.20 -2.10
C TYR A 787 -25.53 3.60 -1.26
N VAL A 788 -24.52 3.09 -1.91
CA VAL A 788 -23.31 2.61 -1.22
C VAL A 788 -22.40 3.78 -0.87
N LEU A 789 -22.39 4.14 0.41
CA LEU A 789 -21.54 5.20 0.94
C LEU A 789 -20.14 4.65 1.29
N ILE A 790 -19.12 5.10 0.55
CA ILE A 790 -17.72 4.70 0.73
C ILE A 790 -16.95 5.92 1.23
N ALA A 791 -16.35 5.83 2.42
CA ALA A 791 -15.64 6.94 3.03
C ALA A 791 -14.25 6.55 3.52
N GLN A 792 -13.26 7.33 3.11
CA GLN A 792 -11.87 7.15 3.52
C GLN A 792 -11.73 7.20 5.05
N GLY A 793 -11.12 6.16 5.64
CA GLY A 793 -10.85 6.09 7.08
C GLY A 793 -12.07 5.77 7.95
N ILE A 794 -13.26 5.54 7.35
CA ILE A 794 -14.49 5.10 8.00
C ILE A 794 -14.86 3.72 7.49
N THR A 795 -15.04 3.56 6.19
CA THR A 795 -15.23 2.23 5.59
C THR A 795 -13.90 1.50 5.53
N SER A 796 -13.90 0.20 5.86
CA SER A 796 -12.69 -0.62 5.91
C SER A 796 -12.11 -0.86 4.51
N GLY A 797 -10.80 -0.76 4.38
CA GLY A 797 -10.07 -1.11 3.16
C GLY A 797 -8.98 -0.12 2.79
N SER A 798 -8.06 -0.58 1.95
CA SER A 798 -7.07 0.27 1.30
C SER A 798 -7.74 1.20 0.29
N ARG A 799 -7.04 2.26 -0.13
CA ARG A 799 -7.53 3.17 -1.17
C ARG A 799 -7.97 2.43 -2.44
N THR A 800 -7.18 1.47 -2.89
CA THR A 800 -7.49 0.63 -4.06
C THR A 800 -8.78 -0.14 -3.88
N ARG A 801 -9.00 -0.73 -2.70
CA ARG A 801 -10.23 -1.45 -2.38
C ARG A 801 -11.45 -0.53 -2.35
N LEU A 802 -11.32 0.67 -1.75
CA LEU A 802 -12.39 1.66 -1.74
C LEU A 802 -12.76 2.09 -3.18
N THR A 803 -11.76 2.26 -4.05
CA THR A 803 -11.99 2.59 -5.46
C THR A 803 -12.68 1.45 -6.21
N ARG A 804 -12.25 0.18 -6.05
CA ARG A 804 -12.92 -0.98 -6.66
C ARG A 804 -14.36 -1.12 -6.19
N ASN A 805 -14.61 -0.95 -4.89
CA ASN A 805 -15.96 -0.97 -4.36
C ASN A 805 -16.82 0.14 -4.98
N PHE A 806 -16.26 1.34 -5.18
CA PHE A 806 -16.96 2.43 -5.85
C PHE A 806 -17.34 2.08 -7.30
N GLN A 807 -16.45 1.44 -8.03
CA GLN A 807 -16.67 1.02 -9.41
C GLN A 807 -17.70 -0.11 -9.56
N ARG A 808 -17.81 -0.97 -8.54
CA ARG A 808 -18.68 -2.15 -8.55
C ARG A 808 -20.17 -1.82 -8.45
N TYR A 809 -20.52 -0.69 -7.82
CA TYR A 809 -21.91 -0.33 -7.55
C TYR A 809 -22.36 0.87 -8.41
N ASP A 810 -23.50 0.72 -9.08
CA ASP A 810 -24.07 1.80 -9.91
C ASP A 810 -24.48 3.02 -9.10
N LYS A 811 -25.01 2.82 -7.88
CA LYS A 811 -25.38 3.88 -6.95
C LYS A 811 -24.34 4.01 -5.84
N ALA A 812 -23.13 4.52 -6.15
CA ALA A 812 -22.06 4.68 -5.17
C ALA A 812 -21.63 6.13 -5.00
N ILE A 813 -21.28 6.49 -3.78
CA ILE A 813 -20.74 7.81 -3.40
C ILE A 813 -19.43 7.59 -2.65
N LEU A 814 -18.35 8.16 -3.18
CA LEU A 814 -17.01 8.05 -2.61
C LEU A 814 -16.58 9.37 -1.97
N LEU A 815 -16.37 9.36 -0.65
CA LEU A 815 -15.87 10.50 0.10
C LEU A 815 -14.37 10.34 0.38
N GLY A 816 -13.56 11.25 -0.14
CA GLY A 816 -12.10 11.21 -0.03
C GLY A 816 -11.46 12.52 0.42
N THR A 817 -10.28 12.41 1.05
CA THR A 817 -9.42 13.55 1.38
C THR A 817 -8.18 13.56 0.49
N SER A 818 -7.08 14.13 0.94
CA SER A 818 -5.84 14.37 0.16
C SER A 818 -5.36 13.20 -0.70
N SER A 819 -5.53 11.95 -0.24
CA SER A 819 -5.11 10.78 -1.01
C SER A 819 -6.01 10.44 -2.22
N PHE A 820 -7.21 11.01 -2.30
CA PHE A 820 -8.12 10.85 -3.44
C PHE A 820 -8.03 12.00 -4.45
N TRP A 821 -7.39 13.11 -4.09
CA TRP A 821 -7.04 14.17 -5.06
C TRP A 821 -6.04 13.65 -6.10
N GLU A 822 -5.18 12.70 -5.70
CA GLU A 822 -4.07 12.16 -6.50
C GLU A 822 -4.11 10.62 -6.57
N GLY A 823 -3.64 10.04 -7.68
CA GLY A 823 -3.32 8.61 -7.76
C GLY A 823 -4.49 7.62 -7.69
N VAL A 824 -5.72 8.04 -7.95
CA VAL A 824 -6.88 7.16 -8.12
C VAL A 824 -7.24 7.11 -9.60
N ASP A 825 -7.34 5.91 -10.14
CA ASP A 825 -7.80 5.69 -11.51
C ASP A 825 -9.23 5.18 -11.46
N ILE A 826 -10.17 6.06 -11.83
CA ILE A 826 -11.59 5.74 -11.96
C ILE A 826 -11.93 5.98 -13.43
N PRO A 827 -12.33 4.97 -14.19
CA PRO A 827 -12.80 5.15 -15.57
C PRO A 827 -13.96 6.15 -15.66
N GLY A 828 -14.08 6.83 -16.77
CA GLY A 828 -15.06 7.90 -16.93
C GLY A 828 -16.51 7.45 -16.77
N GLU A 829 -16.85 6.24 -17.19
CA GLU A 829 -18.19 5.68 -17.02
C GLU A 829 -18.58 5.46 -15.55
N ASP A 830 -17.61 5.30 -14.67
CA ASP A 830 -17.80 5.09 -13.23
C ASP A 830 -17.89 6.41 -12.44
N LEU A 831 -17.51 7.55 -13.04
CA LEU A 831 -17.48 8.85 -12.40
C LEU A 831 -18.17 9.92 -13.25
N SER A 832 -19.44 10.21 -12.96
CA SER A 832 -20.21 11.25 -13.66
C SER A 832 -20.22 12.59 -12.94
N CYS A 833 -19.95 12.61 -11.63
CA CYS A 833 -20.01 13.84 -10.82
C CYS A 833 -18.81 13.95 -9.85
N LEU A 834 -18.11 15.08 -9.95
CA LEU A 834 -17.00 15.44 -9.04
C LEU A 834 -17.39 16.66 -8.23
N VAL A 835 -17.42 16.54 -6.90
CA VAL A 835 -17.70 17.65 -6.00
C VAL A 835 -16.45 18.07 -5.25
N ILE A 836 -16.05 19.32 -5.38
CA ILE A 836 -14.99 19.95 -4.58
C ILE A 836 -15.64 20.77 -3.48
N VAL A 837 -15.54 20.29 -2.24
CA VAL A 837 -16.20 20.91 -1.09
C VAL A 837 -15.53 22.22 -0.69
N ARG A 838 -14.19 22.27 -0.73
CA ARG A 838 -13.39 23.49 -0.50
C ARG A 838 -12.21 23.54 -1.47
N LEU A 839 -11.78 24.74 -1.83
CA LEU A 839 -10.53 24.93 -2.59
C LEU A 839 -9.35 24.29 -1.83
N PRO A 840 -8.48 23.54 -2.51
CA PRO A 840 -7.50 22.63 -1.87
C PRO A 840 -6.26 23.35 -1.33
N PHE A 841 -6.46 24.43 -0.57
CA PHE A 841 -5.37 25.07 0.17
C PHE A 841 -4.87 24.16 1.30
N SER A 842 -3.56 24.06 1.44
CA SER A 842 -2.95 23.46 2.63
C SER A 842 -3.30 24.27 3.88
N SER A 843 -3.48 23.58 5.01
CA SER A 843 -3.74 24.25 6.26
C SER A 843 -2.56 25.17 6.63
N PRO A 844 -2.78 26.44 6.95
CA PRO A 844 -1.72 27.32 7.43
C PRO A 844 -1.03 26.82 8.72
N GLU A 845 -1.71 25.94 9.47
CA GLU A 845 -1.22 25.35 10.71
C GLU A 845 -0.38 24.08 10.47
N GLU A 846 -0.29 23.61 9.21
CA GLU A 846 0.61 22.50 8.87
C GLU A 846 2.08 22.94 9.04
N PRO A 847 2.88 22.29 9.89
CA PRO A 847 4.20 22.80 10.29
C PRO A 847 5.13 23.12 9.12
N LEU A 848 5.13 22.32 8.07
CA LEU A 848 5.97 22.53 6.90
C LEU A 848 5.45 23.72 6.06
N THR A 849 4.14 23.84 5.88
CA THR A 849 3.48 24.97 5.20
C THR A 849 3.74 26.28 5.94
N GLU A 850 3.53 26.29 7.25
CA GLU A 850 3.81 27.44 8.11
C GLU A 850 5.26 27.92 7.99
N ALA A 851 6.22 26.96 8.07
CA ALA A 851 7.64 27.28 7.96
C ALA A 851 8.02 27.80 6.57
N LYS A 852 7.55 27.20 5.49
CA LYS A 852 7.78 27.70 4.12
C LYS A 852 7.23 29.12 3.95
N CYS A 853 6.02 29.37 4.41
CA CYS A 853 5.39 30.70 4.38
C CYS A 853 6.19 31.72 5.19
N GLN A 854 6.66 31.34 6.38
CA GLN A 854 7.49 32.21 7.23
C GLN A 854 8.80 32.57 6.53
N ILE A 855 9.55 31.59 6.01
CA ILE A 855 10.83 31.82 5.33
C ILE A 855 10.66 32.73 4.12
N ILE A 856 9.62 32.51 3.29
CA ILE A 856 9.34 33.38 2.13
C ILE A 856 9.06 34.81 2.58
N SER A 857 8.27 35.00 3.64
CA SER A 857 7.95 36.33 4.17
C SER A 857 9.18 37.04 4.76
N GLU A 858 10.06 36.31 5.47
CA GLU A 858 11.32 36.83 6.00
C GLU A 858 12.30 37.25 4.87
N GLN A 859 12.22 36.63 3.70
CA GLN A 859 12.95 37.00 2.51
C GLN A 859 12.29 38.18 1.72
N GLY A 860 11.19 38.74 2.23
CA GLY A 860 10.46 39.84 1.59
C GLY A 860 9.51 39.42 0.50
N GLY A 861 9.28 38.12 0.30
CA GLY A 861 8.35 37.57 -0.67
C GLY A 861 6.91 37.49 -0.14
N ASN A 862 5.95 37.20 -1.03
CA ASN A 862 4.57 37.00 -0.67
C ASN A 862 4.25 35.50 -0.66
N ALA A 863 4.20 34.91 0.55
CA ALA A 863 3.99 33.47 0.75
C ALA A 863 2.68 32.95 0.13
N PHE A 864 1.62 33.75 0.09
CA PHE A 864 0.36 33.36 -0.53
C PHE A 864 0.52 33.17 -2.06
N SER A 865 1.10 34.14 -2.75
CA SER A 865 1.25 34.12 -4.21
C SER A 865 2.39 33.21 -4.69
N GLU A 866 3.43 33.04 -3.86
CA GLU A 866 4.62 32.26 -4.28
C GLU A 866 4.54 30.79 -3.90
N TYR A 867 3.75 30.42 -2.85
CA TYR A 867 3.66 29.04 -2.38
C TYR A 867 2.21 28.54 -2.28
N SER A 868 1.35 29.16 -1.42
CA SER A 868 0.06 28.57 -1.08
C SER A 868 -0.91 28.51 -2.27
N LEU A 869 -0.99 29.54 -3.08
CA LEU A 869 -1.86 29.58 -4.26
C LEU A 869 -1.37 28.67 -5.38
N PRO A 870 -0.09 28.62 -5.76
CA PRO A 870 0.42 27.67 -6.74
C PRO A 870 0.16 26.21 -6.36
N GLU A 871 0.43 25.84 -5.11
CA GLU A 871 0.19 24.49 -4.60
C GLU A 871 -1.29 24.09 -4.70
N ALA A 872 -2.18 25.00 -4.27
CA ALA A 872 -3.62 24.79 -4.34
C ALA A 872 -4.11 24.64 -5.79
N ILE A 873 -3.58 25.44 -6.74
CA ILE A 873 -3.91 25.34 -8.17
C ILE A 873 -3.50 24.00 -8.73
N LEU A 874 -2.31 23.49 -8.44
CA LEU A 874 -1.86 22.18 -8.92
C LEU A 874 -2.77 21.05 -8.41
N ARG A 875 -3.16 21.08 -7.13
CA ARG A 875 -4.11 20.10 -6.58
C ARG A 875 -5.50 20.21 -7.23
N PHE A 876 -5.97 21.41 -7.51
CA PHE A 876 -7.25 21.62 -8.17
C PHE A 876 -7.25 21.03 -9.59
N LYS A 877 -6.18 21.26 -10.36
CA LYS A 877 -5.97 20.63 -11.69
C LYS A 877 -5.99 19.10 -11.61
N GLN A 878 -5.35 18.53 -10.59
CA GLN A 878 -5.32 17.09 -10.37
C GLN A 878 -6.72 16.52 -10.10
N GLY A 879 -7.50 17.19 -9.26
CA GLY A 879 -8.91 16.85 -9.00
C GLY A 879 -9.72 16.87 -10.28
N PHE A 880 -9.65 17.98 -11.05
CA PHE A 880 -10.33 18.12 -12.34
C PHE A 880 -9.99 16.99 -13.33
N GLY A 881 -8.72 16.61 -13.41
CA GLY A 881 -8.24 15.55 -14.30
C GLY A 881 -8.78 14.14 -14.02
N ARG A 882 -9.61 13.96 -12.97
CA ARG A 882 -10.29 12.68 -12.68
C ARG A 882 -11.53 12.45 -13.51
N LEU A 883 -12.20 13.54 -13.92
CA LEU A 883 -13.53 13.49 -14.49
C LEU A 883 -13.59 12.92 -15.92
N ILE A 884 -12.57 13.21 -16.76
CA ILE A 884 -12.53 12.80 -18.17
C ILE A 884 -11.30 11.96 -18.45
N ARG A 885 -11.49 10.73 -18.94
CA ARG A 885 -10.45 9.74 -19.25
C ARG A 885 -10.49 9.29 -20.72
N THR A 886 -11.69 9.32 -21.31
CA THR A 886 -11.93 8.93 -22.71
C THR A 886 -12.67 10.02 -23.46
N GLU A 887 -12.70 9.93 -24.80
CA GLU A 887 -13.46 10.87 -25.65
C GLU A 887 -14.97 10.79 -25.47
N LYS A 888 -15.47 9.67 -24.96
CA LYS A 888 -16.91 9.43 -24.75
C LYS A 888 -17.42 9.93 -23.40
N ASP A 889 -16.51 10.21 -22.46
CA ASP A 889 -16.86 10.58 -21.10
C ASP A 889 -17.57 11.93 -21.08
N ARG A 890 -18.60 12.03 -20.24
CA ARG A 890 -19.26 13.27 -19.85
C ARG A 890 -19.30 13.36 -18.35
N GLY A 891 -19.12 14.56 -17.81
CA GLY A 891 -19.15 14.75 -16.39
C GLY A 891 -19.51 16.15 -15.94
N LEU A 892 -19.87 16.22 -14.67
CA LEU A 892 -20.23 17.46 -13.99
C LEU A 892 -19.22 17.72 -12.87
N MET A 893 -18.60 18.89 -12.86
CA MET A 893 -17.78 19.37 -11.75
C MET A 893 -18.56 20.40 -10.93
N ILE A 894 -18.69 20.19 -9.65
CA ILE A 894 -19.35 21.10 -8.74
C ILE A 894 -18.35 21.63 -7.71
N VAL A 895 -18.31 22.94 -7.53
CA VAL A 895 -17.41 23.57 -6.55
C VAL A 895 -18.25 24.34 -5.53
N PHE A 896 -18.32 23.84 -4.29
CA PHE A 896 -19.10 24.46 -3.21
C PHE A 896 -18.44 25.74 -2.67
N ASP A 897 -17.14 25.90 -2.90
CA ASP A 897 -16.38 27.04 -2.41
C ASP A 897 -16.54 28.27 -3.33
N ARG A 898 -17.43 29.19 -2.96
CA ARG A 898 -17.71 30.39 -3.74
C ARG A 898 -16.51 31.32 -3.90
N ARG A 899 -15.42 31.15 -3.14
CA ARG A 899 -14.18 31.95 -3.30
C ARG A 899 -13.60 31.83 -4.71
N ILE A 900 -13.91 30.76 -5.45
CA ILE A 900 -13.49 30.56 -6.85
C ILE A 900 -14.01 31.67 -7.78
N VAL A 901 -15.15 32.26 -7.50
CA VAL A 901 -15.75 33.37 -8.29
C VAL A 901 -15.72 34.71 -7.55
N THR A 902 -15.74 34.71 -6.20
CA THR A 902 -15.87 35.96 -5.42
C THR A 902 -14.51 36.62 -5.14
N THR A 903 -13.38 35.91 -5.29
CA THR A 903 -12.05 36.46 -5.00
C THR A 903 -11.23 36.69 -6.27
N LYS A 904 -10.25 37.62 -6.19
CA LYS A 904 -9.34 37.89 -7.29
C LYS A 904 -8.48 36.67 -7.68
N TYR A 905 -8.08 35.86 -6.69
CA TYR A 905 -7.29 34.65 -6.92
C TYR A 905 -8.15 33.47 -7.42
N GLY A 906 -9.45 33.49 -7.22
CA GLY A 906 -10.36 32.44 -7.70
C GLY A 906 -10.29 32.25 -9.22
N LYS A 907 -10.12 33.36 -9.97
CA LYS A 907 -9.93 33.31 -11.43
C LYS A 907 -8.69 32.50 -11.85
N ALA A 908 -7.67 32.37 -11.00
CA ALA A 908 -6.48 31.58 -11.31
C ALA A 908 -6.78 30.07 -11.33
N PHE A 909 -7.72 29.59 -10.48
CA PHE A 909 -8.18 28.20 -10.54
C PHE A 909 -8.94 27.90 -11.83
N LEU A 910 -9.88 28.75 -12.23
CA LEU A 910 -10.62 28.59 -13.49
C LEU A 910 -9.74 28.66 -14.73
N LYS A 911 -8.71 29.51 -14.73
CA LYS A 911 -7.73 29.62 -15.81
C LYS A 911 -6.75 28.44 -15.85
N SER A 912 -6.61 27.69 -14.77
CA SER A 912 -5.66 26.57 -14.67
C SER A 912 -6.16 25.27 -15.28
N ILE A 913 -7.46 25.12 -15.45
CA ILE A 913 -8.13 23.99 -16.10
C ILE A 913 -8.43 24.33 -17.57
N PRO A 914 -8.66 23.30 -18.42
CA PRO A 914 -9.18 23.53 -19.76
C PRO A 914 -10.45 24.39 -19.77
N SER A 915 -10.68 25.11 -20.86
CA SER A 915 -11.88 25.94 -20.98
C SER A 915 -13.14 25.07 -20.96
N VAL A 916 -13.96 25.25 -19.94
CA VAL A 916 -15.26 24.57 -19.74
C VAL A 916 -16.34 25.61 -19.54
N PRO A 917 -17.62 25.32 -19.88
CA PRO A 917 -18.75 26.16 -19.49
C PRO A 917 -18.85 26.24 -17.96
N VAL A 918 -18.96 27.45 -17.43
CA VAL A 918 -19.12 27.72 -15.99
C VAL A 918 -20.51 28.34 -15.78
N LYS A 919 -21.28 27.70 -14.91
CA LYS A 919 -22.61 28.18 -14.50
C LYS A 919 -22.65 28.42 -13.00
N ASN A 920 -23.29 29.49 -12.60
CA ASN A 920 -23.63 29.79 -11.21
C ASN A 920 -25.16 29.76 -11.06
N GLY A 921 -25.66 29.32 -9.91
CA GLY A 921 -27.10 29.27 -9.66
C GLY A 921 -27.47 28.54 -8.38
N THR A 922 -28.75 28.32 -8.19
CA THR A 922 -29.30 27.61 -7.04
C THR A 922 -29.19 26.08 -7.21
N ILE A 923 -29.41 25.33 -6.13
CA ILE A 923 -29.46 23.87 -6.18
C ILE A 923 -30.51 23.33 -7.16
N ASN A 924 -31.67 24.02 -7.30
CA ASN A 924 -32.72 23.63 -8.23
C ASN A 924 -32.28 23.77 -9.68
N GLU A 925 -31.58 24.85 -10.03
CA GLU A 925 -31.00 25.03 -11.37
C GLU A 925 -29.90 24.02 -11.66
N LEU A 926 -29.18 23.56 -10.61
CA LEU A 926 -28.20 22.46 -10.73
C LEU A 926 -28.90 21.15 -11.04
N VAL A 927 -29.99 20.81 -10.38
CA VAL A 927 -30.78 19.60 -10.65
C VAL A 927 -31.31 19.60 -12.09
N GLU A 928 -31.84 20.71 -12.58
CA GLU A 928 -32.26 20.86 -13.98
C GLU A 928 -31.08 20.65 -14.96
N LEU A 929 -29.91 21.20 -14.60
CA LEU A 929 -28.68 20.98 -15.38
C LEU A 929 -28.26 19.51 -15.40
N ILE A 930 -28.29 18.81 -14.26
CA ILE A 930 -27.96 17.39 -14.16
C ILE A 930 -28.84 16.57 -15.08
N HIS A 931 -30.17 16.75 -15.00
CA HIS A 931 -31.12 15.99 -15.84
C HIS A 931 -30.97 16.25 -17.33
N SER A 932 -30.47 17.43 -17.71
CA SER A 932 -30.30 17.78 -19.13
C SER A 932 -28.91 17.38 -19.67
N TRP A 933 -27.93 17.15 -18.77
CA TRP A 933 -26.55 16.94 -19.16
C TRP A 933 -26.07 15.49 -19.00
N LEU A 934 -26.46 14.81 -17.91
CA LEU A 934 -26.16 13.39 -17.62
C LEU A 934 -27.32 12.49 -17.99
#